data_d67f5edf1a3c26279a21ae0405d70a6b
#
_entry.id   d67f5edf1a3c26279a21ae0405d70a6b
#
_cell.length_a   1.000
_cell.length_b   1.000
_cell.length_c   1.000
_cell.angle_alpha   90.00
_cell.angle_beta   90.00
_cell.angle_gamma   90.00
#
_symmetry.space_group_name_H-M   'P 1'
#
loop_
_entity.id
_entity.type
_entity.pdbx_description
1 polymer ?
#
loop_
_entity_poly.entity_id
_entity_poly.type
_entity_poly.pdbx_seq_one_letter_code
_entity_poly.pdbx_strand_id
1 'polypeptide(L)'
;MKRAVLLSLILLPVLSFGQEKVGLVLSGGGAKGLAHIGIIKALEENDIPIDYVVGTSMGAVVGAFYASGYSPEEIESIVTDPAFQHWMNGTSTERYQYNYTKEEDNASWLSLDLIIDPEKGAQFNSPLANDLIINFVLNEYLTQGAQAADFNFNKMMVPYKAVAADVFTQSTLALDSGSIMKAVRSSMAVPFFYRPIKNNDQYLFDGGIYDNFPVDIMRKGFSPDIVIGSNVATRLSETYPFDTDDQIINDALLFMFLDKTNPAVLSESDIYVEPDIENNYSALDFDKVEALIDSGYHAALRKIPELKEKISTRRSKAQVTLMRRDFFEKFIPFEFYDLKLYGFSEEQEGFVRKLINFNDGTKNINQISDAYFQLVSEPYFKNIYPNFSFNTEREAYVLELYLKSTAKNALTVEFGGNISTREVSTLQMGAELNSFKRKLNTYKLIVSTGRFYEAMNSSTRFNFNPKTRFFVEPSFKYNHWDYLSTEDIFDEQSEAMVLQRTDRKLGGTLGIGTGGRSVVTLENSAVSSTDDFSNIEGVSSDALLDRLDLKGFKTKLAYERNSLNNKQFPTVGTRFYTGVSFMHASIDYTPGTTSVQYNPLNPITESSSRNWYKFSLSFDEYTEVTNSYSFGWSFETAYSTIEPLNNFRSTMLYTPAFEPMFDSKTYFLDNFRAPGYVAAGMKHLWQLNKSFDLRFEMYAFAPFRSIEDNGNQLAQIQSGFKDPQFTGMAALVYNTVVGPVSARINYIQKNSAPIGIMLSFGYLIFNEKSYE
;
A
#
# COMPACT_ATOMS: atom_id res chain seq x y z
N MET A 1 36.89 -42.88 -69.33
CA MET A 1 36.14 -41.63 -69.06
C MET A 1 34.98 -41.78 -68.11
N LYS A 2 34.38 -42.94 -67.84
CA LYS A 2 33.24 -43.10 -66.93
C LYS A 2 33.57 -43.20 -65.44
N ARG A 3 34.85 -43.30 -65.01
CA ARG A 3 35.30 -43.34 -63.60
C ARG A 3 35.79 -41.99 -63.04
N ALA A 4 36.07 -41.03 -63.92
CA ALA A 4 36.53 -39.68 -63.50
C ALA A 4 35.34 -38.74 -63.19
N VAL A 5 34.14 -39.00 -63.73
CA VAL A 5 32.95 -38.20 -63.48
C VAL A 5 32.24 -38.60 -62.15
N LEU A 6 32.48 -39.83 -61.66
CA LEU A 6 31.92 -40.27 -60.37
C LEU A 6 32.69 -39.78 -59.16
N LEU A 7 33.98 -39.36 -59.31
CA LEU A 7 34.80 -38.85 -58.23
C LEU A 7 34.67 -37.31 -58.04
N SER A 8 34.17 -36.60 -59.06
CA SER A 8 33.92 -35.14 -58.95
C SER A 8 32.54 -34.81 -58.34
N LEU A 9 31.63 -35.80 -58.18
CA LEU A 9 30.34 -35.61 -57.49
C LEU A 9 30.39 -35.89 -55.98
N ILE A 10 31.55 -36.44 -55.47
CA ILE A 10 31.72 -36.76 -54.04
C ILE A 10 32.47 -35.60 -53.30
N LEU A 11 32.95 -34.57 -53.99
CA LEU A 11 33.68 -33.43 -53.44
C LEU A 11 32.92 -32.09 -53.60
N LEU A 12 31.59 -32.12 -53.63
CA LEU A 12 30.82 -30.97 -53.22
C LEU A 12 30.90 -30.93 -51.67
N PRO A 13 31.69 -30.04 -51.05
CA PRO A 13 31.48 -29.80 -49.65
C PRO A 13 30.04 -29.33 -49.55
N VAL A 14 29.19 -30.06 -48.84
CA VAL A 14 28.00 -29.50 -48.26
C VAL A 14 28.50 -28.38 -47.37
N LEU A 15 28.64 -27.19 -47.94
CA LEU A 15 28.76 -25.97 -47.19
C LEU A 15 27.40 -25.88 -46.46
N SER A 16 27.28 -26.61 -45.36
CA SER A 16 26.32 -26.33 -44.33
C SER A 16 26.72 -24.93 -43.82
N PHE A 17 26.22 -23.90 -44.48
CA PHE A 17 26.21 -22.56 -43.87
C PHE A 17 25.46 -22.74 -42.56
N GLY A 18 26.18 -22.87 -41.45
CA GLY A 18 25.56 -22.79 -40.13
C GLY A 18 24.73 -21.54 -40.14
N GLN A 19 23.47 -21.66 -39.77
CA GLN A 19 22.56 -20.52 -39.65
C GLN A 19 23.18 -19.59 -38.60
N GLU A 20 23.48 -18.34 -38.98
CA GLU A 20 24.01 -17.33 -38.05
C GLU A 20 23.14 -17.22 -36.80
N LYS A 21 23.74 -17.22 -35.66
CA LYS A 21 23.09 -17.14 -34.34
C LYS A 21 23.22 -15.73 -33.75
N VAL A 22 22.10 -15.18 -33.34
CA VAL A 22 22.02 -13.82 -32.84
C VAL A 22 21.71 -13.84 -31.34
N GLY A 23 22.59 -13.22 -30.54
CA GLY A 23 22.37 -13.02 -29.12
C GLY A 23 21.87 -11.62 -28.81
N LEU A 24 20.86 -11.49 -27.98
CA LEU A 24 20.33 -10.23 -27.47
C LEU A 24 20.75 -10.02 -26.02
N VAL A 25 21.51 -8.96 -25.77
CA VAL A 25 21.92 -8.54 -24.42
C VAL A 25 21.10 -7.34 -23.98
N LEU A 26 20.48 -7.45 -22.80
CA LEU A 26 19.61 -6.45 -22.22
C LEU A 26 20.19 -5.91 -20.92
N SER A 27 20.55 -4.63 -20.88
CA SER A 27 21.13 -4.01 -19.68
C SER A 27 20.08 -3.80 -18.58
N GLY A 28 20.56 -3.58 -17.36
CA GLY A 28 19.75 -3.02 -16.29
C GLY A 28 19.46 -1.52 -16.50
N GLY A 29 18.46 -1.00 -15.78
CA GLY A 29 18.09 0.43 -15.90
C GLY A 29 16.79 0.78 -15.16
N GLY A 30 16.27 -0.10 -14.30
CA GLY A 30 14.97 0.12 -13.64
C GLY A 30 13.84 0.30 -14.65
N ALA A 31 12.97 1.30 -14.48
CA ALA A 31 11.87 1.57 -15.40
C ALA A 31 12.34 1.78 -16.85
N LYS A 32 13.52 2.38 -17.07
CA LYS A 32 14.12 2.55 -18.41
C LYS A 32 14.25 1.22 -19.18
N GLY A 33 14.40 0.10 -18.45
CA GLY A 33 14.48 -1.24 -19.04
C GLY A 33 13.22 -1.67 -19.78
N LEU A 34 12.08 -1.00 -19.59
CA LEU A 34 10.87 -1.26 -20.37
C LEU A 34 11.01 -0.90 -21.85
N ALA A 35 12.00 -0.06 -22.19
CA ALA A 35 12.35 0.23 -23.59
C ALA A 35 12.84 -1.02 -24.37
N HIS A 36 13.36 -2.04 -23.68
CA HIS A 36 13.75 -3.30 -24.30
C HIS A 36 12.57 -3.99 -25.00
N ILE A 37 11.33 -3.81 -24.50
CA ILE A 37 10.12 -4.37 -25.11
C ILE A 37 9.93 -3.81 -26.54
N GLY A 38 10.07 -2.49 -26.68
CA GLY A 38 9.99 -1.82 -27.99
C GLY A 38 11.09 -2.28 -28.93
N ILE A 39 12.31 -2.50 -28.41
CA ILE A 39 13.44 -3.02 -29.21
C ILE A 39 13.12 -4.42 -29.73
N ILE A 40 12.68 -5.34 -28.87
CA ILE A 40 12.31 -6.70 -29.26
C ILE A 40 11.17 -6.68 -30.32
N LYS A 41 10.16 -5.81 -30.12
CA LYS A 41 9.06 -5.61 -31.05
C LYS A 41 9.56 -5.20 -32.45
N ALA A 42 10.43 -4.21 -32.52
CA ALA A 42 11.02 -3.77 -33.80
C ALA A 42 11.89 -4.85 -34.47
N LEU A 43 12.63 -5.64 -33.70
CA LEU A 43 13.42 -6.76 -34.22
C LEU A 43 12.53 -7.83 -34.86
N GLU A 44 11.45 -8.26 -34.16
CA GLU A 44 10.53 -9.27 -34.70
C GLU A 44 9.77 -8.79 -35.94
N GLU A 45 9.27 -7.53 -35.92
CA GLU A 45 8.56 -6.94 -37.06
C GLU A 45 9.43 -6.81 -38.32
N ASN A 46 10.73 -6.81 -38.15
CA ASN A 46 11.72 -6.73 -39.24
C ASN A 46 12.42 -8.05 -39.56
N ASP A 47 11.89 -9.17 -39.07
CA ASP A 47 12.39 -10.54 -39.29
C ASP A 47 13.83 -10.76 -38.78
N ILE A 48 14.31 -9.96 -37.81
CA ILE A 48 15.63 -10.15 -37.18
C ILE A 48 15.51 -11.27 -36.14
N PRO A 49 16.29 -12.36 -36.25
CA PRO A 49 16.21 -13.46 -35.31
C PRO A 49 16.79 -13.11 -33.95
N ILE A 50 16.19 -13.65 -32.89
CA ILE A 50 16.73 -13.65 -31.53
C ILE A 50 16.88 -15.11 -31.11
N ASP A 51 18.13 -15.60 -31.05
CA ASP A 51 18.43 -17.00 -30.72
C ASP A 51 18.77 -17.18 -29.25
N TYR A 52 19.31 -16.15 -28.59
CA TYR A 52 19.74 -16.17 -27.18
C TYR A 52 19.41 -14.85 -26.51
N VAL A 53 19.08 -14.87 -25.21
CA VAL A 53 18.83 -13.68 -24.41
C VAL A 53 19.64 -13.75 -23.11
N VAL A 54 20.36 -12.69 -22.79
CA VAL A 54 21.00 -12.49 -21.49
C VAL A 54 20.60 -11.11 -20.97
N GLY A 55 20.13 -11.05 -19.72
CA GLY A 55 19.68 -9.78 -19.15
C GLY A 55 20.11 -9.56 -17.71
N THR A 56 20.29 -8.28 -17.37
CA THR A 56 20.54 -7.80 -16.00
C THR A 56 19.36 -6.96 -15.52
N SER A 57 18.96 -7.09 -14.26
CA SER A 57 17.93 -6.27 -13.62
C SER A 57 16.62 -6.28 -14.43
N MET A 58 16.07 -5.11 -14.83
CA MET A 58 14.87 -5.05 -15.69
C MET A 58 15.07 -5.74 -17.03
N GLY A 59 16.30 -5.74 -17.58
CA GLY A 59 16.62 -6.52 -18.78
C GLY A 59 16.46 -8.02 -18.57
N ALA A 60 16.72 -8.53 -17.36
CA ALA A 60 16.45 -9.92 -17.00
C ALA A 60 14.94 -10.19 -16.90
N VAL A 61 14.13 -9.25 -16.38
CA VAL A 61 12.69 -9.35 -16.34
C VAL A 61 12.10 -9.45 -17.74
N VAL A 62 12.38 -8.48 -18.61
CA VAL A 62 11.89 -8.46 -20.01
C VAL A 62 12.37 -9.69 -20.77
N GLY A 63 13.65 -10.05 -20.60
CA GLY A 63 14.25 -11.24 -21.21
C GLY A 63 13.58 -12.54 -20.78
N ALA A 64 13.21 -12.67 -19.49
CA ALA A 64 12.52 -13.84 -18.96
C ALA A 64 11.11 -13.99 -19.51
N PHE A 65 10.34 -12.91 -19.62
CA PHE A 65 9.02 -12.92 -20.26
C PHE A 65 9.14 -13.36 -21.71
N TYR A 66 10.04 -12.77 -22.48
CA TYR A 66 10.26 -13.11 -23.88
C TYR A 66 10.71 -14.58 -24.05
N ALA A 67 11.65 -15.02 -23.24
CA ALA A 67 12.15 -16.40 -23.25
C ALA A 67 11.07 -17.42 -22.83
N SER A 68 10.11 -17.02 -22.01
CA SER A 68 8.93 -17.81 -21.61
C SER A 68 7.85 -17.90 -22.71
N GLY A 69 8.05 -17.22 -23.84
CA GLY A 69 7.14 -17.29 -25.00
C GLY A 69 6.18 -16.11 -25.12
N TYR A 70 6.17 -15.14 -24.21
CA TYR A 70 5.32 -13.96 -24.37
C TYR A 70 5.75 -13.13 -25.58
N SER A 71 4.80 -12.66 -26.35
CA SER A 71 5.06 -11.71 -27.44
C SER A 71 5.35 -10.31 -26.89
N PRO A 72 6.04 -9.44 -27.64
CA PRO A 72 6.22 -8.06 -27.22
C PRO A 72 4.91 -7.35 -26.89
N GLU A 73 3.84 -7.62 -27.63
CA GLU A 73 2.52 -7.05 -27.41
C GLU A 73 1.88 -7.56 -26.09
N GLU A 74 2.05 -8.83 -25.75
CA GLU A 74 1.59 -9.38 -24.47
C GLU A 74 2.39 -8.80 -23.29
N ILE A 75 3.72 -8.67 -23.43
CA ILE A 75 4.56 -8.02 -22.42
C ILE A 75 4.16 -6.56 -22.24
N GLU A 76 3.95 -5.82 -23.35
CA GLU A 76 3.46 -4.44 -23.34
C GLU A 76 2.13 -4.33 -22.59
N SER A 77 1.17 -5.24 -22.86
CA SER A 77 -0.12 -5.28 -22.16
C SER A 77 0.02 -5.53 -20.66
N ILE A 78 0.96 -6.38 -20.23
CA ILE A 78 1.23 -6.66 -18.81
C ILE A 78 1.81 -5.42 -18.12
N VAL A 79 2.78 -4.76 -18.73
CA VAL A 79 3.50 -3.65 -18.08
C VAL A 79 2.74 -2.32 -18.15
N THR A 80 1.77 -2.18 -19.08
CA THR A 80 0.88 -1.02 -19.13
C THR A 80 -0.34 -1.15 -18.21
N ASP A 81 -0.62 -2.35 -17.68
CA ASP A 81 -1.66 -2.51 -16.67
C ASP A 81 -1.28 -1.71 -15.41
N PRO A 82 -2.19 -0.89 -14.86
CA PRO A 82 -1.95 -0.14 -13.62
C PRO A 82 -1.45 -1.00 -12.44
N ALA A 83 -1.81 -2.29 -12.40
CA ALA A 83 -1.33 -3.22 -11.40
C ALA A 83 0.20 -3.40 -11.44
N PHE A 84 0.82 -3.28 -12.60
CA PHE A 84 2.27 -3.43 -12.75
C PHE A 84 3.05 -2.39 -11.93
N GLN A 85 2.61 -1.13 -11.93
CA GLN A 85 3.23 -0.09 -11.10
C GLN A 85 3.14 -0.44 -9.60
N HIS A 86 2.00 -0.98 -9.18
CA HIS A 86 1.81 -1.44 -7.80
C HIS A 86 2.74 -2.61 -7.46
N TRP A 87 2.97 -3.54 -8.40
CA TRP A 87 3.90 -4.65 -8.19
C TRP A 87 5.34 -4.16 -8.00
N MET A 88 5.76 -3.23 -8.85
CA MET A 88 7.13 -2.68 -8.82
C MET A 88 7.39 -1.79 -7.60
N ASN A 89 6.41 -0.95 -7.23
CA ASN A 89 6.53 -0.06 -6.08
C ASN A 89 6.18 -0.73 -4.75
N GLY A 90 5.71 -1.98 -4.77
CA GLY A 90 5.29 -2.72 -3.58
C GLY A 90 4.06 -2.14 -2.89
N THR A 91 3.24 -1.38 -3.61
CA THR A 91 1.99 -0.82 -3.10
C THR A 91 0.84 -1.81 -3.30
N SER A 92 -0.04 -1.92 -2.29
CA SER A 92 -1.16 -2.86 -2.34
C SER A 92 -2.31 -2.29 -3.16
N THR A 93 -2.81 -3.08 -4.12
CA THR A 93 -4.08 -2.80 -4.81
C THR A 93 -5.27 -3.29 -3.96
N GLU A 94 -6.49 -2.86 -4.28
CA GLU A 94 -7.73 -3.34 -3.63
C GLU A 94 -7.83 -4.87 -3.58
N ARG A 95 -7.33 -5.57 -4.59
CA ARG A 95 -7.35 -7.04 -4.68
C ARG A 95 -6.62 -7.70 -3.50
N TYR A 96 -5.60 -7.04 -2.94
CA TYR A 96 -4.71 -7.58 -1.92
C TYR A 96 -4.90 -6.95 -0.53
N GLN A 97 -5.92 -6.10 -0.37
CA GLN A 97 -6.26 -5.50 0.92
C GLN A 97 -7.27 -6.37 1.68
N TYR A 98 -6.94 -6.71 2.91
CA TYR A 98 -7.78 -7.49 3.82
C TYR A 98 -8.15 -6.65 5.04
N ASN A 99 -9.37 -6.12 5.06
CA ASN A 99 -9.81 -5.16 6.11
C ASN A 99 -9.89 -5.76 7.52
N TYR A 100 -10.00 -7.09 7.66
CA TYR A 100 -10.04 -7.69 8.98
C TYR A 100 -8.70 -7.59 9.73
N THR A 101 -7.60 -7.38 8.99
CA THR A 101 -6.27 -7.09 9.55
C THR A 101 -5.99 -5.59 9.61
N LYS A 102 -6.85 -4.76 9.01
CA LYS A 102 -6.68 -3.31 9.03
C LYS A 102 -6.87 -2.81 10.45
N GLU A 103 -5.88 -2.11 10.92
CA GLU A 103 -5.92 -1.44 12.20
C GLU A 103 -6.73 -0.13 12.12
N GLU A 104 -7.17 0.36 13.29
CA GLU A 104 -7.70 1.73 13.38
C GLU A 104 -6.64 2.71 12.86
N ASP A 105 -7.05 3.62 11.98
CA ASP A 105 -6.18 4.67 11.47
C ASP A 105 -5.65 5.52 12.63
N ASN A 106 -4.36 5.81 12.60
CA ASN A 106 -3.68 6.63 13.60
C ASN A 106 -2.86 7.75 12.91
N ALA A 107 -2.34 8.70 13.67
CA ALA A 107 -1.62 9.84 13.14
C ALA A 107 -0.14 9.55 12.78
N SER A 108 0.30 8.29 12.72
CA SER A 108 1.69 7.94 12.34
C SER A 108 2.00 8.27 10.89
N TRP A 109 3.16 8.83 10.62
CA TRP A 109 3.71 9.11 9.29
C TRP A 109 5.06 8.43 9.06
N LEU A 110 5.71 7.91 10.10
CA LEU A 110 6.94 7.11 10.02
C LEU A 110 6.75 5.82 10.81
N SER A 111 7.03 4.69 10.18
CA SER A 111 7.05 3.36 10.81
C SER A 111 8.40 2.72 10.61
N LEU A 112 9.00 2.20 11.69
CA LEU A 112 10.27 1.48 11.70
C LEU A 112 10.03 0.03 12.12
N ASP A 113 10.21 -0.90 11.20
CA ASP A 113 10.13 -2.33 11.48
C ASP A 113 11.46 -2.84 12.03
N LEU A 114 11.44 -3.37 13.24
CA LEU A 114 12.58 -3.94 13.95
C LEU A 114 12.37 -5.44 14.15
N ILE A 115 13.37 -6.23 13.80
CA ILE A 115 13.44 -7.64 14.18
C ILE A 115 14.22 -7.73 15.48
N ILE A 116 13.60 -8.29 16.52
CA ILE A 116 14.27 -8.53 17.79
C ILE A 116 14.79 -9.96 17.80
N ASP A 117 16.06 -10.12 17.54
CA ASP A 117 16.78 -11.39 17.67
C ASP A 117 17.47 -11.44 19.06
N PRO A 118 17.23 -12.49 19.87
CA PRO A 118 17.83 -12.60 21.20
C PRO A 118 19.37 -12.60 21.21
N GLU A 119 20.00 -13.07 20.11
CA GLU A 119 21.47 -13.18 20.02
C GLU A 119 22.11 -11.97 19.33
N LYS A 120 21.39 -11.32 18.39
CA LYS A 120 21.91 -10.23 17.54
C LYS A 120 21.37 -8.86 17.89
N GLY A 121 20.41 -8.78 18.84
CA GLY A 121 19.76 -7.52 19.22
C GLY A 121 18.71 -7.06 18.20
N ALA A 122 18.38 -5.77 18.23
CA ALA A 122 17.42 -5.14 17.31
C ALA A 122 18.09 -4.86 15.96
N GLN A 123 17.48 -5.34 14.89
CA GLN A 123 17.93 -5.13 13.51
C GLN A 123 16.85 -4.42 12.70
N PHE A 124 17.22 -3.43 11.91
CA PHE A 124 16.30 -2.77 10.98
C PHE A 124 15.93 -3.73 9.84
N ASN A 125 14.65 -3.79 9.51
CA ASN A 125 14.11 -4.68 8.48
C ASN A 125 13.14 -3.93 7.55
N SER A 126 13.54 -2.79 7.06
CA SER A 126 12.69 -2.01 6.15
C SER A 126 13.39 -1.80 4.81
N PRO A 127 13.07 -2.60 3.76
CA PRO A 127 13.38 -2.24 2.39
C PRO A 127 12.47 -1.08 1.96
N LEU A 128 12.93 -0.27 1.00
CA LEU A 128 12.15 0.84 0.44
C LEU A 128 10.88 0.35 -0.27
N ALA A 129 10.95 -0.81 -0.93
CA ALA A 129 9.81 -1.41 -1.61
C ALA A 129 9.40 -2.75 -0.99
N ASN A 130 8.09 -2.98 -0.86
CA ASN A 130 7.52 -4.25 -0.45
C ASN A 130 7.57 -5.25 -1.62
N ASP A 131 8.37 -6.30 -1.50
CA ASP A 131 8.60 -7.30 -2.55
C ASP A 131 7.61 -8.49 -2.55
N LEU A 132 6.63 -8.50 -1.67
CA LEU A 132 5.70 -9.64 -1.50
C LEU A 132 4.85 -9.88 -2.75
N ILE A 133 4.37 -8.82 -3.39
CA ILE A 133 3.50 -8.92 -4.57
C ILE A 133 4.31 -9.37 -5.78
N ILE A 134 5.43 -8.72 -6.07
CA ILE A 134 6.25 -9.04 -7.24
C ILE A 134 6.81 -10.48 -7.17
N ASN A 135 7.12 -10.99 -5.98
CA ASN A 135 7.56 -12.37 -5.79
C ASN A 135 6.48 -13.37 -6.21
N PHE A 136 5.20 -13.10 -5.94
CA PHE A 136 4.10 -13.96 -6.36
C PHE A 136 3.84 -13.86 -7.87
N VAL A 137 3.76 -12.63 -8.38
CA VAL A 137 3.44 -12.34 -9.78
C VAL A 137 4.48 -12.95 -10.73
N LEU A 138 5.78 -12.85 -10.42
CA LEU A 138 6.82 -13.48 -11.24
C LEU A 138 6.71 -15.02 -11.25
N ASN A 139 6.25 -15.65 -10.16
CA ASN A 139 5.93 -17.08 -10.20
C ASN A 139 4.74 -17.37 -11.11
N GLU A 140 3.67 -16.58 -11.00
CA GLU A 140 2.44 -16.75 -11.78
C GLU A 140 2.69 -16.67 -13.29
N TYR A 141 3.48 -15.68 -13.74
CA TYR A 141 3.75 -15.49 -15.16
C TYR A 141 4.85 -16.40 -15.73
N LEU A 142 5.91 -16.69 -14.97
CA LEU A 142 7.12 -17.27 -15.54
C LEU A 142 7.29 -18.78 -15.26
N THR A 143 6.64 -19.33 -14.21
CA THR A 143 6.94 -20.72 -13.81
C THR A 143 6.51 -21.75 -14.86
N GLN A 144 5.41 -21.55 -15.60
CA GLN A 144 4.96 -22.49 -16.63
C GLN A 144 5.96 -22.55 -17.80
N GLY A 145 6.55 -21.41 -18.18
CA GLY A 145 7.61 -21.38 -19.20
C GLY A 145 8.86 -22.13 -18.76
N ALA A 146 9.28 -21.92 -17.50
CA ALA A 146 10.40 -22.67 -16.95
C ALA A 146 10.10 -24.17 -16.80
N GLN A 147 8.88 -24.53 -16.42
CA GLN A 147 8.42 -25.93 -16.33
C GLN A 147 8.43 -26.61 -17.71
N ALA A 148 7.94 -25.94 -18.77
CA ALA A 148 7.98 -26.44 -20.14
C ALA A 148 9.41 -26.70 -20.66
N ALA A 149 10.41 -26.06 -20.04
CA ALA A 149 11.84 -26.21 -20.29
C ALA A 149 12.55 -27.13 -19.25
N ASP A 150 11.84 -27.90 -18.45
CA ASP A 150 12.40 -28.75 -17.37
C ASP A 150 13.24 -27.92 -16.36
N PHE A 151 12.87 -26.66 -16.11
CA PHE A 151 13.63 -25.71 -15.28
C PHE A 151 15.10 -25.50 -15.74
N ASN A 152 15.40 -25.78 -16.99
CA ASN A 152 16.67 -25.45 -17.66
C ASN A 152 16.43 -24.33 -18.66
N PHE A 153 16.87 -23.11 -18.33
CA PHE A 153 16.58 -21.93 -19.14
C PHE A 153 17.23 -21.96 -20.53
N ASN A 154 18.22 -22.85 -20.75
CA ASN A 154 18.78 -23.09 -22.08
C ASN A 154 17.81 -23.86 -23.01
N LYS A 155 16.68 -24.39 -22.47
CA LYS A 155 15.61 -25.09 -23.22
C LYS A 155 14.32 -24.27 -23.33
N MET A 156 14.30 -23.03 -22.82
CA MET A 156 13.15 -22.15 -22.99
C MET A 156 12.88 -21.84 -24.45
N MET A 157 11.78 -21.21 -24.80
CA MET A 157 11.47 -20.86 -26.20
C MET A 157 12.65 -20.14 -26.86
N VAL A 158 13.27 -19.22 -26.13
CA VAL A 158 14.58 -18.64 -26.44
C VAL A 158 15.49 -18.93 -25.26
N PRO A 159 16.64 -19.60 -25.45
CA PRO A 159 17.63 -19.84 -24.39
C PRO A 159 18.00 -18.57 -23.65
N TYR A 160 18.00 -18.61 -22.30
CA TYR A 160 18.00 -17.44 -21.45
C TYR A 160 18.99 -17.57 -20.28
N LYS A 161 19.59 -16.44 -19.86
CA LYS A 161 20.31 -16.31 -18.60
C LYS A 161 19.97 -15.00 -17.91
N ALA A 162 19.72 -15.05 -16.59
CA ALA A 162 19.65 -13.88 -15.74
C ALA A 162 20.98 -13.64 -15.03
N VAL A 163 21.40 -12.38 -14.94
CA VAL A 163 22.67 -12.03 -14.31
C VAL A 163 22.44 -11.48 -12.91
N ALA A 164 23.13 -12.05 -11.92
CA ALA A 164 23.06 -11.64 -10.51
C ALA A 164 24.46 -11.45 -9.93
N ALA A 165 24.53 -10.75 -8.79
CA ALA A 165 25.77 -10.47 -8.06
C ALA A 165 25.80 -11.16 -6.70
N ASP A 166 26.88 -11.86 -6.39
CA ASP A 166 27.23 -12.24 -5.02
C ASP A 166 28.24 -11.22 -4.46
N VAL A 167 27.75 -10.32 -3.61
CA VAL A 167 28.59 -9.23 -3.07
C VAL A 167 29.60 -9.73 -2.03
N PHE A 168 29.39 -10.91 -1.45
CA PHE A 168 30.31 -11.48 -0.45
C PHE A 168 31.50 -12.15 -1.10
N THR A 169 31.31 -12.80 -2.24
CA THR A 169 32.39 -13.40 -3.04
C THR A 169 32.88 -12.45 -4.15
N GLN A 170 32.25 -11.29 -4.31
CA GLN A 170 32.55 -10.29 -5.37
C GLN A 170 32.54 -10.92 -6.77
N SER A 171 31.50 -11.72 -7.04
CA SER A 171 31.40 -12.45 -8.31
C SER A 171 30.06 -12.19 -9.01
N THR A 172 30.11 -12.19 -10.34
CA THR A 172 28.95 -12.19 -11.22
C THR A 172 28.50 -13.63 -11.48
N LEU A 173 27.22 -13.88 -11.40
CA LEU A 173 26.60 -15.20 -11.60
C LEU A 173 25.63 -15.15 -12.78
N ALA A 174 25.80 -16.10 -13.71
CA ALA A 174 24.83 -16.33 -14.77
C ALA A 174 23.88 -17.46 -14.36
N LEU A 175 22.63 -17.10 -14.05
CA LEU A 175 21.60 -18.02 -13.60
C LEU A 175 20.85 -18.56 -14.82
N ASP A 176 20.94 -19.87 -15.08
CA ASP A 176 20.42 -20.54 -16.27
C ASP A 176 19.56 -21.77 -15.97
N SER A 177 19.24 -22.00 -14.72
CA SER A 177 18.44 -23.15 -14.30
C SER A 177 17.80 -22.96 -12.91
N GLY A 178 16.84 -23.80 -12.59
CA GLY A 178 16.11 -23.79 -11.31
C GLY A 178 14.89 -22.89 -11.30
N SER A 179 14.59 -22.25 -10.18
CA SER A 179 13.44 -21.34 -10.08
C SER A 179 13.69 -20.05 -10.87
N ILE A 180 12.91 -19.84 -11.91
CA ILE A 180 13.01 -18.63 -12.74
C ILE A 180 12.65 -17.37 -11.94
N MET A 181 11.70 -17.46 -11.02
CA MET A 181 11.37 -16.36 -10.11
C MET A 181 12.59 -15.99 -9.27
N LYS A 182 13.28 -16.97 -8.67
CA LYS A 182 14.49 -16.67 -7.88
C LYS A 182 15.60 -16.07 -8.73
N ALA A 183 15.77 -16.54 -9.95
CA ALA A 183 16.79 -16.02 -10.88
C ALA A 183 16.51 -14.56 -11.25
N VAL A 184 15.29 -14.25 -11.69
CA VAL A 184 14.86 -12.89 -12.06
C VAL A 184 14.89 -11.96 -10.86
N ARG A 185 14.36 -12.40 -9.70
CA ARG A 185 14.35 -11.60 -8.48
C ARG A 185 15.75 -11.33 -7.93
N SER A 186 16.68 -12.28 -8.07
CA SER A 186 18.10 -12.04 -7.74
C SER A 186 18.67 -10.94 -8.62
N SER A 187 18.41 -11.03 -9.92
CA SER A 187 18.89 -10.06 -10.89
C SER A 187 18.40 -8.64 -10.69
N MET A 188 17.21 -8.46 -10.09
CA MET A 188 16.60 -7.13 -9.81
C MET A 188 16.65 -6.72 -8.33
N ALA A 189 17.42 -7.42 -7.49
CA ALA A 189 17.52 -7.12 -6.06
C ALA A 189 18.50 -5.98 -5.79
N VAL A 190 18.14 -4.75 -6.22
CA VAL A 190 18.91 -3.53 -5.96
C VAL A 190 19.05 -3.30 -4.46
N PRO A 191 20.28 -3.12 -3.93
CA PRO A 191 20.53 -2.87 -2.52
C PRO A 191 19.69 -1.70 -2.00
N PHE A 192 19.17 -1.82 -0.78
CA PHE A 192 18.25 -0.93 -0.09
C PHE A 192 16.84 -0.87 -0.68
N PHE A 193 16.65 -1.03 -1.99
CA PHE A 193 15.32 -0.99 -2.61
C PHE A 193 14.58 -2.32 -2.42
N TYR A 194 15.21 -3.45 -2.80
CA TYR A 194 14.66 -4.78 -2.59
C TYR A 194 15.56 -5.65 -1.70
N ARG A 195 14.96 -6.65 -1.06
CA ARG A 195 15.71 -7.65 -0.28
C ARG A 195 16.48 -8.58 -1.20
N PRO A 196 17.70 -9.02 -0.78
CA PRO A 196 18.44 -10.05 -1.49
C PRO A 196 17.68 -11.37 -1.50
N ILE A 197 17.88 -12.16 -2.55
CA ILE A 197 17.28 -13.47 -2.71
C ILE A 197 18.27 -14.55 -2.30
N LYS A 198 17.83 -15.46 -1.43
CA LYS A 198 18.62 -16.67 -1.14
C LYS A 198 18.39 -17.68 -2.26
N ASN A 199 19.43 -17.94 -3.04
CA ASN A 199 19.48 -19.00 -4.04
C ASN A 199 20.54 -20.03 -3.61
N ASN A 200 20.09 -21.24 -3.29
CA ASN A 200 20.89 -22.24 -2.59
C ASN A 200 21.45 -21.63 -1.28
N ASP A 201 22.76 -21.60 -1.08
CA ASP A 201 23.39 -21.04 0.11
C ASP A 201 23.96 -19.62 -0.07
N GLN A 202 23.73 -19.00 -1.23
CA GLN A 202 24.19 -17.65 -1.54
C GLN A 202 23.07 -16.64 -1.45
N TYR A 203 23.38 -15.42 -0.96
CA TYR A 203 22.49 -14.26 -1.00
C TYR A 203 22.88 -13.40 -2.21
N LEU A 204 21.97 -13.31 -3.16
CA LEU A 204 22.20 -12.66 -4.43
C LEU A 204 21.51 -11.30 -4.50
N PHE A 205 22.20 -10.37 -5.12
CA PHE A 205 21.79 -9.01 -5.39
C PHE A 205 21.71 -8.75 -6.90
N ASP A 206 21.28 -7.53 -7.27
CA ASP A 206 21.18 -7.08 -8.65
C ASP A 206 22.54 -7.26 -9.38
N GLY A 207 22.46 -7.87 -10.57
CA GLY A 207 23.64 -8.11 -11.38
C GLY A 207 24.37 -6.83 -11.81
N GLY A 208 23.64 -5.72 -11.88
CA GLY A 208 24.17 -4.40 -12.20
C GLY A 208 25.26 -3.89 -11.24
N ILE A 209 25.45 -4.53 -10.07
CA ILE A 209 26.57 -4.21 -9.17
C ILE A 209 27.92 -4.48 -9.84
N TYR A 210 28.05 -5.58 -10.62
CA TYR A 210 29.30 -5.99 -11.24
C TYR A 210 29.24 -6.10 -12.76
N ASP A 211 28.06 -6.36 -13.35
CA ASP A 211 27.91 -6.53 -14.80
C ASP A 211 26.51 -6.09 -15.24
N ASN A 212 26.38 -4.80 -15.51
CA ASN A 212 25.11 -4.21 -15.92
C ASN A 212 24.80 -4.38 -17.41
N PHE A 213 25.80 -4.77 -18.23
CA PHE A 213 25.68 -5.00 -19.66
C PHE A 213 26.43 -6.28 -20.09
N PRO A 214 25.83 -7.46 -19.86
CA PRO A 214 26.49 -8.76 -19.76
C PRO A 214 26.85 -9.37 -21.12
N VAL A 215 27.60 -8.66 -21.97
CA VAL A 215 28.06 -9.12 -23.28
C VAL A 215 29.01 -10.30 -23.13
N ASP A 216 29.90 -10.27 -22.13
CA ASP A 216 30.85 -11.35 -21.86
C ASP A 216 30.12 -12.66 -21.48
N ILE A 217 29.04 -12.57 -20.70
CA ILE A 217 28.23 -13.74 -20.33
C ILE A 217 27.52 -14.31 -21.56
N MET A 218 27.02 -13.47 -22.45
CA MET A 218 26.44 -13.88 -23.72
C MET A 218 27.45 -14.66 -24.56
N ARG A 219 28.65 -14.10 -24.73
CA ARG A 219 29.72 -14.73 -25.55
C ARG A 219 30.20 -16.04 -24.95
N LYS A 220 30.49 -16.07 -23.66
CA LYS A 220 30.99 -17.28 -22.97
C LYS A 220 29.90 -18.37 -22.83
N GLY A 221 28.63 -17.96 -22.65
CA GLY A 221 27.53 -18.87 -22.37
C GLY A 221 26.88 -19.47 -23.61
N PHE A 222 26.77 -18.72 -24.70
CA PHE A 222 26.05 -19.12 -25.92
C PHE A 222 26.85 -19.07 -27.20
N SER A 223 27.95 -18.30 -27.21
CA SER A 223 28.83 -18.15 -28.38
C SER A 223 28.07 -17.76 -29.67
N PRO A 224 27.25 -16.69 -29.66
CA PRO A 224 26.54 -16.23 -30.85
C PRO A 224 27.53 -15.68 -31.88
N ASP A 225 27.14 -15.67 -33.17
CA ASP A 225 27.91 -15.06 -34.23
C ASP A 225 27.86 -13.53 -34.16
N ILE A 226 26.72 -12.98 -33.79
CA ILE A 226 26.45 -11.53 -33.64
C ILE A 226 25.75 -11.25 -32.33
N VAL A 227 26.16 -10.19 -31.65
CA VAL A 227 25.48 -9.69 -30.45
C VAL A 227 24.75 -8.38 -30.76
N ILE A 228 23.48 -8.32 -30.45
CA ILE A 228 22.71 -7.07 -30.38
C ILE A 228 22.73 -6.64 -28.91
N GLY A 229 23.42 -5.57 -28.59
CA GLY A 229 23.50 -5.03 -27.25
C GLY A 229 22.52 -3.88 -27.08
N SER A 230 21.48 -4.08 -26.27
CA SER A 230 20.49 -3.06 -25.89
C SER A 230 20.86 -2.45 -24.56
N ASN A 231 21.25 -1.18 -24.55
CA ASN A 231 21.66 -0.44 -23.37
C ASN A 231 20.67 0.69 -23.04
N VAL A 232 20.10 0.65 -21.83
CA VAL A 232 19.19 1.64 -21.27
C VAL A 232 19.74 2.26 -19.98
N ALA A 233 20.94 1.86 -19.57
CA ALA A 233 21.59 2.38 -18.37
C ALA A 233 22.11 3.80 -18.59
N THR A 234 22.16 4.57 -17.52
CA THR A 234 22.75 5.91 -17.54
C THR A 234 24.24 5.83 -17.80
N ARG A 235 24.77 6.65 -18.71
CA ARG A 235 26.20 6.78 -18.96
C ARG A 235 26.91 7.54 -17.86
N LEU A 236 28.23 7.36 -17.77
CA LEU A 236 29.09 8.27 -17.00
C LEU A 236 28.94 9.69 -17.56
N SER A 237 28.56 10.61 -16.73
CA SER A 237 28.47 12.03 -17.09
C SER A 237 29.86 12.67 -16.96
N GLU A 238 30.32 13.41 -18.00
CA GLU A 238 31.56 14.21 -17.92
C GLU A 238 31.37 15.47 -17.07
N THR A 239 30.13 15.90 -16.85
CA THR A 239 29.74 17.04 -16.03
C THR A 239 28.68 16.61 -15.01
N TYR A 240 28.59 17.32 -13.89
CA TYR A 240 27.53 17.05 -12.91
C TYR A 240 26.15 17.25 -13.56
N PRO A 241 25.31 16.21 -13.60
CA PRO A 241 24.00 16.29 -14.28
C PRO A 241 22.92 16.97 -13.45
N PHE A 242 23.19 17.36 -12.20
CA PHE A 242 22.21 17.86 -11.25
C PHE A 242 22.65 19.18 -10.64
N ASP A 243 21.67 20.08 -10.48
CA ASP A 243 21.88 21.42 -9.90
C ASP A 243 21.50 21.48 -8.40
N THR A 244 20.93 20.40 -7.82
CA THR A 244 20.47 20.37 -6.43
C THR A 244 21.06 19.21 -5.63
N ASP A 245 21.42 19.48 -4.36
CA ASP A 245 22.03 18.48 -3.46
C ASP A 245 21.13 17.26 -3.22
N ASP A 246 19.81 17.44 -3.17
CA ASP A 246 18.87 16.35 -2.92
C ASP A 246 18.83 15.33 -4.07
N GLN A 247 18.94 15.78 -5.32
CA GLN A 247 19.04 14.91 -6.48
C GLN A 247 20.36 14.14 -6.49
N ILE A 248 21.46 14.83 -6.16
CA ILE A 248 22.79 14.21 -6.06
C ILE A 248 22.80 13.09 -5.02
N ILE A 249 22.20 13.28 -3.84
CA ILE A 249 22.18 12.27 -2.78
C ILE A 249 21.37 11.03 -3.20
N ASN A 250 20.19 11.20 -3.80
CA ASN A 250 19.33 10.09 -4.21
C ASN A 250 19.94 9.26 -5.34
N ASP A 251 20.53 9.92 -6.33
CA ASP A 251 21.11 9.25 -7.47
C ASP A 251 22.52 8.73 -7.17
N ALA A 252 23.27 9.34 -6.25
CA ALA A 252 24.61 8.89 -5.85
C ALA A 252 24.59 7.45 -5.29
N LEU A 253 23.56 7.07 -4.52
CA LEU A 253 23.39 5.70 -4.03
C LEU A 253 23.24 4.70 -5.19
N LEU A 254 22.39 5.01 -6.17
CA LEU A 254 22.24 4.20 -7.38
C LEU A 254 23.54 4.15 -8.19
N PHE A 255 24.19 5.30 -8.36
CA PHE A 255 25.47 5.39 -9.08
C PHE A 255 26.62 4.69 -8.36
N MET A 256 26.59 4.55 -7.05
CA MET A 256 27.62 3.81 -6.29
C MET A 256 27.48 2.30 -6.41
N PHE A 257 26.25 1.79 -6.53
CA PHE A 257 25.97 0.35 -6.47
C PHE A 257 25.79 -0.31 -7.83
N LEU A 258 25.54 0.45 -8.90
CA LEU A 258 25.36 -0.11 -10.24
C LEU A 258 26.59 0.13 -11.12
N ASP A 259 27.03 -0.93 -11.81
CA ASP A 259 28.12 -0.84 -12.76
C ASP A 259 27.76 0.08 -13.93
N LYS A 260 28.78 0.77 -14.43
CA LYS A 260 28.61 1.67 -15.58
C LYS A 260 28.79 0.87 -16.86
N THR A 261 27.81 0.97 -17.74
CA THR A 261 27.87 0.27 -19.01
C THR A 261 28.98 0.86 -19.92
N ASN A 262 29.75 -0.04 -20.52
CA ASN A 262 30.78 0.32 -21.49
C ASN A 262 30.46 -0.29 -22.86
N PRO A 263 29.96 0.50 -23.84
CA PRO A 263 29.68 -0.02 -25.19
C PRO A 263 30.90 -0.61 -25.92
N ALA A 264 32.12 -0.26 -25.51
CA ALA A 264 33.36 -0.76 -26.14
C ALA A 264 33.60 -2.27 -25.94
N VAL A 265 32.80 -2.96 -25.12
CA VAL A 265 32.85 -4.44 -25.00
C VAL A 265 32.22 -5.15 -26.21
N LEU A 266 31.46 -4.44 -27.06
CA LEU A 266 30.94 -4.95 -28.32
C LEU A 266 32.05 -4.92 -29.38
N SER A 267 32.06 -5.93 -30.24
CA SER A 267 32.99 -6.00 -31.40
C SER A 267 32.43 -5.22 -32.59
N GLU A 268 33.23 -5.02 -33.64
CA GLU A 268 32.80 -4.35 -34.87
C GLU A 268 31.66 -5.09 -35.60
N SER A 269 31.55 -6.41 -35.41
CA SER A 269 30.47 -7.20 -35.98
C SER A 269 29.14 -7.03 -35.23
N ASP A 270 29.19 -6.61 -33.98
CA ASP A 270 28.00 -6.46 -33.13
C ASP A 270 27.26 -5.16 -33.42
N ILE A 271 26.09 -5.03 -32.82
CA ILE A 271 25.23 -3.88 -33.01
C ILE A 271 24.80 -3.32 -31.64
N TYR A 272 25.03 -2.02 -31.48
CA TYR A 272 24.65 -1.28 -30.29
C TYR A 272 23.37 -0.52 -30.54
N VAL A 273 22.36 -0.77 -29.66
CA VAL A 273 21.06 -0.09 -29.68
C VAL A 273 20.88 0.66 -28.38
N GLU A 274 20.66 1.94 -28.46
CA GLU A 274 20.46 2.83 -27.32
C GLU A 274 19.24 3.72 -27.55
N PRO A 275 18.19 3.57 -26.73
CA PRO A 275 17.05 4.48 -26.74
C PRO A 275 17.43 5.88 -26.28
N ASP A 276 16.74 6.89 -26.78
CA ASP A 276 16.93 8.29 -26.42
C ASP A 276 16.13 8.65 -25.15
N ILE A 277 16.60 8.17 -24.00
CA ILE A 277 15.90 8.26 -22.71
C ILE A 277 16.73 8.86 -21.57
N GLU A 278 18.01 9.22 -21.83
CA GLU A 278 19.00 9.47 -20.78
C GLU A 278 18.62 10.56 -19.77
N ASN A 279 18.08 11.69 -20.21
CA ASN A 279 17.86 12.87 -19.36
C ASN A 279 16.39 13.12 -18.98
N ASN A 280 15.46 12.32 -19.49
CA ASN A 280 14.04 12.56 -19.37
C ASN A 280 13.32 11.61 -18.42
N TYR A 281 14.00 10.52 -17.98
CA TYR A 281 13.38 9.44 -17.21
C TYR A 281 14.27 8.96 -16.08
N SER A 282 13.67 8.78 -14.90
CA SER A 282 14.28 8.13 -13.75
C SER A 282 14.16 6.61 -13.83
N ALA A 283 15.01 5.88 -13.10
CA ALA A 283 14.91 4.44 -12.92
C ALA A 283 13.61 3.99 -12.19
N LEU A 284 12.85 4.92 -11.61
CA LEU A 284 11.60 4.68 -10.88
C LEU A 284 10.33 5.14 -11.62
N ASP A 285 10.45 5.65 -12.85
CA ASP A 285 9.32 6.20 -13.64
C ASP A 285 8.49 5.10 -14.30
N PHE A 286 7.97 4.16 -13.52
CA PHE A 286 7.08 3.09 -13.99
C PHE A 286 5.71 3.57 -14.48
N ASP A 287 5.41 4.85 -14.42
CA ASP A 287 4.22 5.48 -15.03
C ASP A 287 4.44 5.95 -16.46
N LYS A 288 5.67 5.91 -16.97
CA LYS A 288 6.07 6.33 -18.32
C LYS A 288 6.24 5.17 -19.31
N VAL A 289 5.58 4.04 -19.04
CA VAL A 289 5.78 2.77 -19.76
C VAL A 289 5.66 2.94 -21.27
N GLU A 290 4.58 3.52 -21.76
CA GLU A 290 4.31 3.67 -23.20
C GLU A 290 5.40 4.49 -23.90
N ALA A 291 5.83 5.60 -23.31
CA ALA A 291 6.87 6.44 -23.87
C ALA A 291 8.25 5.76 -23.90
N LEU A 292 8.54 4.93 -22.87
CA LEU A 292 9.79 4.15 -22.83
C LEU A 292 9.80 3.07 -23.90
N ILE A 293 8.71 2.32 -24.06
CA ILE A 293 8.56 1.30 -25.11
C ILE A 293 8.70 1.93 -26.50
N ASP A 294 8.03 3.07 -26.75
CA ASP A 294 8.10 3.78 -28.01
C ASP A 294 9.51 4.28 -28.33
N SER A 295 10.22 4.82 -27.34
CA SER A 295 11.63 5.21 -27.50
C SER A 295 12.53 4.02 -27.89
N GLY A 296 12.34 2.87 -27.25
CA GLY A 296 13.05 1.64 -27.58
C GLY A 296 12.76 1.17 -28.99
N TYR A 297 11.48 1.18 -29.40
CA TYR A 297 11.05 0.80 -30.73
C TYR A 297 11.70 1.67 -31.82
N HIS A 298 11.67 2.99 -31.68
CA HIS A 298 12.29 3.90 -32.62
C HIS A 298 13.83 3.78 -32.65
N ALA A 299 14.48 3.52 -31.51
CA ALA A 299 15.90 3.29 -31.48
C ALA A 299 16.32 2.06 -32.30
N ALA A 300 15.58 0.96 -32.14
CA ALA A 300 15.82 -0.25 -32.92
C ALA A 300 15.54 -0.03 -34.40
N LEU A 301 14.45 0.66 -34.76
CA LEU A 301 14.14 0.98 -36.18
C LEU A 301 15.28 1.72 -36.88
N ARG A 302 15.97 2.66 -36.18
CA ARG A 302 17.13 3.35 -36.75
C ARG A 302 18.29 2.39 -37.09
N LYS A 303 18.36 1.25 -36.40
CA LYS A 303 19.40 0.24 -36.57
C LYS A 303 19.03 -0.92 -37.54
N ILE A 304 17.75 -1.00 -37.95
CA ILE A 304 17.28 -2.07 -38.86
C ILE A 304 18.09 -2.14 -40.18
N PRO A 305 18.44 -1.04 -40.87
CA PRO A 305 19.27 -1.14 -42.05
C PRO A 305 20.64 -1.83 -41.78
N GLU A 306 21.34 -1.42 -40.72
CA GLU A 306 22.60 -2.00 -40.27
C GLU A 306 22.46 -3.47 -39.88
N LEU A 307 21.37 -3.79 -39.12
CA LEU A 307 21.02 -5.16 -38.74
C LEU A 307 20.81 -6.07 -39.97
N LYS A 308 20.06 -5.56 -40.97
CA LYS A 308 19.79 -6.32 -42.20
C LYS A 308 21.03 -6.52 -43.08
N GLU A 309 22.01 -5.64 -42.98
CA GLU A 309 23.30 -5.78 -43.68
C GLU A 309 24.19 -6.81 -42.99
N LYS A 310 24.31 -6.76 -41.67
CA LYS A 310 25.22 -7.64 -40.89
C LYS A 310 24.63 -9.03 -40.65
N ILE A 311 23.32 -9.17 -40.47
CA ILE A 311 22.66 -10.45 -40.21
C ILE A 311 22.02 -10.96 -41.50
N SER A 312 22.48 -12.09 -42.01
CA SER A 312 21.93 -12.69 -43.23
C SER A 312 20.70 -13.55 -42.98
N THR A 313 20.59 -14.14 -41.80
CA THR A 313 19.46 -14.99 -41.39
C THR A 313 18.21 -14.15 -41.11
N ARG A 314 17.05 -14.69 -41.50
CA ARG A 314 15.74 -14.08 -41.20
C ARG A 314 14.82 -15.07 -40.51
N ARG A 315 14.01 -14.55 -39.58
CA ARG A 315 12.95 -15.32 -38.90
C ARG A 315 11.66 -14.50 -38.91
N SER A 316 10.73 -14.90 -39.77
CA SER A 316 9.49 -14.16 -39.93
C SER A 316 8.63 -14.19 -38.65
N LYS A 317 7.80 -13.15 -38.46
CA LYS A 317 6.84 -13.08 -37.34
C LYS A 317 5.94 -14.34 -37.30
N ALA A 318 5.56 -14.91 -38.45
CA ALA A 318 4.80 -16.15 -38.52
C ALA A 318 5.58 -17.34 -37.93
N GLN A 319 6.87 -17.46 -38.22
CA GLN A 319 7.73 -18.51 -37.63
C GLN A 319 7.84 -18.35 -36.11
N VAL A 320 8.06 -17.11 -35.62
CA VAL A 320 8.11 -16.86 -34.16
C VAL A 320 6.76 -17.18 -33.50
N THR A 321 5.64 -16.83 -34.13
CA THR A 321 4.30 -17.18 -33.63
C THR A 321 4.08 -18.69 -33.53
N LEU A 322 4.57 -19.45 -34.50
CA LEU A 322 4.55 -20.92 -34.45
C LEU A 322 5.40 -21.45 -33.28
N MET A 323 6.63 -20.95 -33.12
CA MET A 323 7.50 -21.33 -32.01
C MET A 323 6.82 -21.06 -30.65
N ARG A 324 6.15 -19.91 -30.48
CA ARG A 324 5.38 -19.58 -29.28
C ARG A 324 4.27 -20.56 -29.03
N ARG A 325 3.44 -20.81 -30.05
CA ARG A 325 2.34 -21.78 -29.94
C ARG A 325 2.84 -23.16 -29.54
N ASP A 326 3.86 -23.70 -30.22
CA ASP A 326 4.43 -25.00 -29.94
C ASP A 326 5.07 -25.09 -28.56
N PHE A 327 5.54 -23.95 -28.02
CA PHE A 327 6.08 -23.86 -26.67
C PHE A 327 4.94 -23.81 -25.63
N PHE A 328 3.90 -23.02 -25.86
CA PHE A 328 2.73 -22.93 -24.98
C PHE A 328 1.94 -24.23 -24.88
N GLU A 329 1.93 -25.05 -25.94
CA GLU A 329 1.31 -26.39 -25.90
C GLU A 329 1.93 -27.32 -24.85
N LYS A 330 3.14 -27.01 -24.36
CA LYS A 330 3.82 -27.74 -23.28
C LYS A 330 3.45 -27.25 -21.86
N PHE A 331 2.69 -26.15 -21.75
CA PHE A 331 2.33 -25.61 -20.46
C PHE A 331 1.34 -26.52 -19.75
N ILE A 332 1.66 -26.84 -18.50
CA ILE A 332 0.76 -27.57 -17.62
C ILE A 332 -0.01 -26.54 -16.78
N PRO A 333 -1.35 -26.61 -16.74
CA PRO A 333 -2.15 -25.72 -15.92
C PRO A 333 -1.73 -25.74 -14.44
N PHE A 334 -1.87 -24.62 -13.74
CA PHE A 334 -1.56 -24.55 -12.32
C PHE A 334 -2.58 -25.35 -11.51
N GLU A 335 -2.18 -26.56 -11.12
CA GLU A 335 -2.82 -27.38 -10.10
C GLU A 335 -1.83 -27.67 -8.98
N PHE A 336 -2.05 -27.08 -7.82
CA PHE A 336 -1.21 -27.29 -6.64
C PHE A 336 -1.80 -28.39 -5.78
N TYR A 337 -0.99 -29.40 -5.47
CA TYR A 337 -1.43 -30.54 -4.66
C TYR A 337 -0.82 -30.58 -3.27
N ASP A 338 0.24 -29.81 -2.99
CA ASP A 338 0.97 -29.84 -1.72
C ASP A 338 1.56 -28.48 -1.35
N LEU A 339 1.89 -28.33 -0.07
CA LEU A 339 2.50 -27.16 0.55
C LEU A 339 3.76 -27.56 1.32
N LYS A 340 4.90 -27.00 0.94
CA LYS A 340 6.16 -27.12 1.68
C LYS A 340 6.50 -25.80 2.37
N LEU A 341 6.88 -25.87 3.62
CA LEU A 341 7.18 -24.73 4.48
C LEU A 341 8.63 -24.82 4.96
N TYR A 342 9.37 -23.73 4.77
CA TYR A 342 10.79 -23.64 5.12
C TYR A 342 11.03 -22.46 6.06
N GLY A 343 11.68 -22.71 7.21
CA GLY A 343 11.98 -21.69 8.22
C GLY A 343 10.82 -21.38 9.17
N PHE A 344 9.76 -22.19 9.16
CA PHE A 344 8.61 -22.07 10.07
C PHE A 344 8.79 -22.95 11.32
N SER A 345 8.22 -22.52 12.46
CA SER A 345 8.02 -23.40 13.59
C SER A 345 6.80 -24.30 13.38
N GLU A 346 6.64 -25.39 14.17
CA GLU A 346 5.48 -26.29 14.07
C GLU A 346 4.15 -25.56 14.22
N GLU A 347 4.08 -24.56 15.11
CA GLU A 347 2.87 -23.79 15.34
C GLU A 347 2.55 -22.87 14.14
N GLN A 348 3.57 -22.25 13.55
CA GLN A 348 3.44 -21.42 12.34
C GLN A 348 3.02 -22.29 11.16
N GLU A 349 3.62 -23.48 10.99
CA GLU A 349 3.19 -24.44 9.97
C GLU A 349 1.73 -24.81 10.14
N GLY A 350 1.31 -25.13 11.38
CA GLY A 350 -0.09 -25.44 11.67
C GLY A 350 -1.07 -24.31 11.32
N PHE A 351 -0.65 -23.06 11.48
CA PHE A 351 -1.45 -21.89 11.06
C PHE A 351 -1.54 -21.79 9.54
N VAL A 352 -0.39 -21.82 8.83
CA VAL A 352 -0.32 -21.70 7.38
C VAL A 352 -1.06 -22.84 6.69
N ARG A 353 -0.90 -24.10 7.17
CA ARG A 353 -1.61 -25.27 6.63
C ARG A 353 -3.12 -25.22 6.85
N LYS A 354 -3.61 -24.53 7.88
CA LYS A 354 -5.05 -24.31 8.08
C LYS A 354 -5.59 -23.25 7.13
N LEU A 355 -4.78 -22.23 6.83
CA LEU A 355 -5.13 -21.16 5.90
C LEU A 355 -5.15 -21.66 4.45
N ILE A 356 -4.05 -22.32 4.02
CA ILE A 356 -3.90 -22.91 2.69
C ILE A 356 -4.23 -24.41 2.82
N ASN A 357 -5.52 -24.71 2.87
CA ASN A 357 -6.00 -26.07 3.17
C ASN A 357 -5.98 -26.96 1.92
N PHE A 358 -5.04 -27.90 1.84
CA PHE A 358 -4.99 -28.92 0.79
C PHE A 358 -5.80 -30.20 1.10
N ASN A 359 -6.41 -30.32 2.28
CA ASN A 359 -7.24 -31.48 2.61
C ASN A 359 -8.51 -31.57 1.72
N ASP A 360 -8.94 -30.47 1.16
CA ASP A 360 -10.12 -30.38 0.28
C ASP A 360 -9.76 -30.62 -1.21
N GLY A 361 -8.55 -31.12 -1.52
CA GLY A 361 -8.07 -31.40 -2.88
C GLY A 361 -7.06 -30.37 -3.42
N THR A 362 -6.79 -30.48 -4.71
CA THR A 362 -5.89 -29.55 -5.42
C THR A 362 -6.43 -28.12 -5.42
N LYS A 363 -5.53 -27.14 -5.57
CA LYS A 363 -5.85 -25.70 -5.62
C LYS A 363 -5.38 -25.13 -6.95
N ASN A 364 -6.21 -24.28 -7.56
CA ASN A 364 -5.81 -23.49 -8.72
C ASN A 364 -5.05 -22.22 -8.29
N ILE A 365 -4.50 -21.51 -9.26
CA ILE A 365 -3.68 -20.31 -9.02
C ILE A 365 -4.44 -19.21 -8.26
N ASN A 366 -5.74 -18.99 -8.54
CA ASN A 366 -6.53 -17.96 -7.86
C ASN A 366 -6.71 -18.28 -6.37
N GLN A 367 -6.96 -19.54 -6.03
CA GLN A 367 -7.09 -19.99 -4.64
C GLN A 367 -5.77 -19.86 -3.87
N ILE A 368 -4.64 -20.13 -4.53
CA ILE A 368 -3.31 -19.94 -3.96
C ILE A 368 -2.99 -18.46 -3.79
N SER A 369 -3.31 -17.64 -4.80
CA SER A 369 -3.17 -16.18 -4.75
C SER A 369 -3.92 -15.59 -3.55
N ASP A 370 -5.21 -15.91 -3.43
CA ASP A 370 -6.02 -15.42 -2.31
C ASP A 370 -5.46 -15.83 -0.95
N ALA A 371 -5.05 -17.09 -0.82
CA ALA A 371 -4.48 -17.59 0.43
C ALA A 371 -3.10 -16.99 0.75
N TYR A 372 -2.26 -16.80 -0.26
CA TYR A 372 -0.94 -16.17 -0.09
C TYR A 372 -1.09 -14.68 0.33
N PHE A 373 -1.92 -13.91 -0.38
CA PHE A 373 -2.11 -12.50 -0.04
C PHE A 373 -2.81 -12.31 1.30
N GLN A 374 -3.70 -13.23 1.67
CA GLN A 374 -4.24 -13.25 3.02
C GLN A 374 -3.14 -13.50 4.07
N LEU A 375 -2.22 -14.43 3.81
CA LEU A 375 -1.12 -14.73 4.72
C LEU A 375 -0.18 -13.54 4.91
N VAL A 376 0.24 -12.90 3.81
CA VAL A 376 1.18 -11.77 3.86
C VAL A 376 0.54 -10.45 4.31
N SER A 377 -0.78 -10.38 4.38
CA SER A 377 -1.50 -9.26 5.00
C SER A 377 -1.39 -9.28 6.54
N GLU A 378 -1.08 -10.42 7.13
CA GLU A 378 -0.82 -10.52 8.56
C GLU A 378 0.54 -9.86 8.89
N PRO A 379 0.60 -8.91 9.84
CA PRO A 379 1.82 -8.13 10.11
C PRO A 379 3.06 -8.98 10.39
N TYR A 380 2.85 -10.17 10.99
CA TYR A 380 3.93 -11.11 11.31
C TYR A 380 4.60 -11.73 10.09
N PHE A 381 3.85 -11.96 9.00
CA PHE A 381 4.32 -12.71 7.83
C PHE A 381 4.84 -11.83 6.68
N LYS A 382 5.23 -10.59 6.95
CA LYS A 382 5.82 -9.66 5.96
C LYS A 382 7.14 -10.13 5.32
N ASN A 383 7.71 -11.25 5.74
CA ASN A 383 9.02 -11.78 5.30
C ASN A 383 8.93 -13.15 4.62
N ILE A 384 7.79 -13.46 4.00
CA ILE A 384 7.57 -14.72 3.27
C ILE A 384 7.73 -14.49 1.78
N TYR A 385 8.40 -15.42 1.09
CA TYR A 385 8.35 -15.45 -0.36
C TYR A 385 7.94 -16.83 -0.88
N PRO A 386 7.12 -16.87 -1.94
CA PRO A 386 6.63 -18.08 -2.54
C PRO A 386 7.62 -18.60 -3.59
N ASN A 387 7.60 -19.89 -3.83
CA ASN A 387 8.20 -20.53 -4.99
C ASN A 387 7.27 -21.63 -5.49
N PHE A 388 7.11 -21.75 -6.79
CA PHE A 388 6.32 -22.82 -7.40
C PHE A 388 7.28 -23.88 -7.94
N SER A 389 7.31 -25.05 -7.32
CA SER A 389 8.04 -26.20 -7.81
C SER A 389 7.09 -27.21 -8.47
N PHE A 390 7.60 -28.02 -9.39
CA PHE A 390 6.82 -28.97 -10.15
C PHE A 390 7.22 -30.40 -9.83
N ASN A 391 6.25 -31.27 -9.67
CA ASN A 391 6.46 -32.70 -9.49
C ASN A 391 6.11 -33.43 -10.80
N THR A 392 7.11 -34.00 -11.45
CA THR A 392 6.97 -34.68 -12.75
C THR A 392 6.16 -35.99 -12.66
N GLU A 393 6.18 -36.68 -11.51
CA GLU A 393 5.42 -37.93 -11.34
C GLU A 393 3.92 -37.68 -11.22
N ARG A 394 3.54 -36.52 -10.65
CA ARG A 394 2.13 -36.14 -10.45
C ARG A 394 1.63 -35.16 -11.47
N GLU A 395 2.49 -34.64 -12.32
CA GLU A 395 2.20 -33.55 -13.28
C GLU A 395 1.49 -32.36 -12.62
N ALA A 396 1.92 -32.00 -11.40
CA ALA A 396 1.29 -30.99 -10.58
C ALA A 396 2.29 -30.14 -9.80
N TYR A 397 1.86 -28.95 -9.40
CA TYR A 397 2.72 -28.00 -8.71
C TYR A 397 2.67 -28.18 -7.19
N VAL A 398 3.74 -27.74 -6.54
CA VAL A 398 3.88 -27.62 -5.08
C VAL A 398 4.10 -26.15 -4.76
N LEU A 399 3.31 -25.61 -3.85
CA LEU A 399 3.58 -24.30 -3.27
C LEU A 399 4.66 -24.46 -2.19
N GLU A 400 5.76 -23.76 -2.38
CA GLU A 400 6.83 -23.67 -1.37
C GLU A 400 6.81 -22.26 -0.79
N LEU A 401 6.78 -22.15 0.55
CA LEU A 401 6.87 -20.86 1.23
C LEU A 401 8.12 -20.83 2.10
N TYR A 402 8.90 -19.78 1.94
CA TYR A 402 10.14 -19.55 2.67
C TYR A 402 9.97 -18.37 3.61
N LEU A 403 10.10 -18.60 4.90
CA LEU A 403 10.13 -17.56 5.93
C LEU A 403 11.58 -17.13 6.16
N LYS A 404 11.92 -15.89 5.82
CA LYS A 404 13.30 -15.37 5.91
C LYS A 404 13.79 -15.11 7.33
N SER A 405 12.89 -14.86 8.26
CA SER A 405 13.24 -14.54 9.64
C SER A 405 12.70 -15.59 10.59
N THR A 406 13.58 -16.16 11.41
CA THR A 406 13.24 -17.05 12.52
C THR A 406 12.87 -16.28 13.79
N ALA A 407 12.89 -14.95 13.77
CA ALA A 407 12.55 -14.13 14.91
C ALA A 407 11.08 -14.37 15.30
N LYS A 408 10.86 -14.72 16.57
CA LYS A 408 9.51 -14.98 17.11
C LYS A 408 8.71 -13.71 17.35
N ASN A 409 9.36 -12.55 17.29
CA ASN A 409 8.77 -11.25 17.58
C ASN A 409 9.21 -10.23 16.53
N ALA A 410 8.25 -9.49 16.00
CA ALA A 410 8.46 -8.32 15.16
C ALA A 410 7.93 -7.10 15.90
N LEU A 411 8.75 -6.06 16.04
CA LEU A 411 8.39 -4.80 16.69
C LEU A 411 8.34 -3.71 15.63
N THR A 412 7.19 -3.04 15.51
CA THR A 412 7.06 -1.82 14.72
C THR A 412 6.99 -0.64 15.68
N VAL A 413 7.84 0.36 15.48
CA VAL A 413 7.79 1.63 16.21
C VAL A 413 7.27 2.70 15.26
N GLU A 414 6.27 3.44 15.72
CA GLU A 414 5.58 4.44 14.93
C GLU A 414 5.80 5.84 15.51
N PHE A 415 6.04 6.81 14.65
CA PHE A 415 6.11 8.23 14.99
C PHE A 415 5.15 9.00 14.09
N GLY A 416 4.49 10.01 14.66
CA GLY A 416 3.52 10.76 13.90
C GLY A 416 2.98 11.96 14.65
N GLY A 417 1.82 12.42 14.18
CA GLY A 417 1.13 13.58 14.73
C GLY A 417 0.79 14.60 13.66
N ASN A 418 0.47 15.78 14.09
CA ASN A 418 0.12 16.92 13.27
C ASN A 418 0.75 18.20 13.82
N ILE A 419 1.32 19.00 12.94
CA ILE A 419 1.79 20.35 13.24
C ILE A 419 0.92 21.31 12.44
N SER A 420 0.29 22.27 13.08
CA SER A 420 -0.64 23.18 12.42
C SER A 420 -0.53 24.61 12.92
N THR A 421 -1.03 25.54 12.10
CA THR A 421 -1.13 26.98 12.46
C THR A 421 -2.17 27.24 13.56
N ARG A 422 -3.10 26.28 13.80
CA ARG A 422 -4.00 26.32 14.95
C ARG A 422 -3.40 25.52 16.11
N GLU A 423 -3.84 25.81 17.33
CA GLU A 423 -3.38 25.15 18.55
C GLU A 423 -3.86 23.69 18.72
N VAL A 424 -4.05 22.97 17.60
CA VAL A 424 -4.45 21.57 17.55
C VAL A 424 -3.28 20.62 17.17
N SER A 425 -2.06 21.13 17.27
CA SER A 425 -0.85 20.32 17.03
C SER A 425 -0.74 19.19 18.05
N THR A 426 -0.38 17.98 17.55
CA THR A 426 -0.19 16.78 18.35
C THR A 426 1.08 16.05 17.94
N LEU A 427 1.74 15.41 18.90
CA LEU A 427 2.80 14.44 18.66
C LEU A 427 2.28 13.05 19.03
N GLN A 428 2.54 12.05 18.19
CA GLN A 428 2.17 10.66 18.44
C GLN A 428 3.39 9.75 18.43
N MET A 429 3.42 8.80 19.35
CA MET A 429 4.37 7.70 19.38
C MET A 429 3.62 6.39 19.59
N GLY A 430 3.96 5.36 18.80
CA GLY A 430 3.35 4.05 18.85
C GLY A 430 4.38 2.93 18.90
N ALA A 431 3.99 1.81 19.48
CA ALA A 431 4.73 0.57 19.45
C ALA A 431 3.76 -0.60 19.23
N GLU A 432 4.06 -1.45 18.26
CA GLU A 432 3.31 -2.65 17.95
C GLU A 432 4.24 -3.87 17.96
N LEU A 433 3.97 -4.80 18.86
CA LEU A 433 4.70 -6.08 18.98
C LEU A 433 3.85 -7.21 18.45
N ASN A 434 4.25 -7.79 17.33
CA ASN A 434 3.66 -8.99 16.76
C ASN A 434 4.44 -10.22 17.23
N SER A 435 3.77 -11.16 17.90
CA SER A 435 4.37 -12.37 18.48
C SER A 435 3.62 -13.60 18.02
N PHE A 436 4.36 -14.59 17.53
CA PHE A 436 3.81 -15.89 17.15
C PHE A 436 4.44 -17.00 18.01
N LYS A 437 3.73 -17.42 19.08
CA LYS A 437 4.12 -18.59 19.90
C LYS A 437 3.24 -19.80 19.55
N ARG A 438 1.97 -19.79 19.96
CA ARG A 438 0.93 -20.78 19.58
C ARG A 438 -0.14 -20.16 18.69
N LYS A 439 -0.32 -18.84 18.80
CA LYS A 439 -1.27 -18.04 18.05
C LYS A 439 -0.58 -16.74 17.69
N LEU A 440 -1.04 -16.10 16.64
CA LEU A 440 -0.61 -14.76 16.30
C LEU A 440 -1.26 -13.79 17.29
N ASN A 441 -0.45 -13.06 18.03
CA ASN A 441 -0.86 -12.05 18.98
C ASN A 441 -0.23 -10.71 18.60
N THR A 442 -1.01 -9.66 18.66
CA THR A 442 -0.55 -8.28 18.42
C THR A 442 -0.76 -7.48 19.69
N TYR A 443 0.28 -6.86 20.21
CA TYR A 443 0.25 -5.95 21.36
C TYR A 443 0.54 -4.55 20.83
N LYS A 444 -0.36 -3.61 21.11
CA LYS A 444 -0.27 -2.23 20.60
C LYS A 444 -0.38 -1.23 21.73
N LEU A 445 0.46 -0.20 21.68
CA LEU A 445 0.42 0.96 22.54
C LEU A 445 0.65 2.20 21.70
N ILE A 446 -0.28 3.16 21.74
CA ILE A 446 -0.15 4.47 21.10
C ILE A 446 -0.38 5.54 22.15
N VAL A 447 0.49 6.53 22.17
CA VAL A 447 0.36 7.71 23.02
C VAL A 447 0.41 8.95 22.13
N SER A 448 -0.54 9.86 22.34
CA SER A 448 -0.59 11.15 21.66
C SER A 448 -0.57 12.27 22.72
N THR A 449 0.15 13.34 22.46
CA THR A 449 0.22 14.51 23.34
C THR A 449 0.16 15.79 22.52
N GLY A 450 -0.55 16.77 23.02
CA GLY A 450 -0.72 18.09 22.43
C GLY A 450 -1.58 18.97 23.35
N ARG A 451 -1.65 20.26 23.06
CA ARG A 451 -2.44 21.17 23.88
C ARG A 451 -3.95 20.89 23.80
N PHE A 452 -4.44 20.62 22.59
CA PHE A 452 -5.85 20.32 22.34
C PHE A 452 -6.23 18.88 22.70
N TYR A 453 -5.31 17.90 22.45
CA TYR A 453 -5.62 16.50 22.54
C TYR A 453 -4.49 15.68 23.13
N GLU A 454 -4.82 14.90 24.14
CA GLU A 454 -3.97 13.88 24.73
C GLU A 454 -4.67 12.55 24.72
N ALA A 455 -3.97 11.45 24.38
CA ALA A 455 -4.56 10.14 24.34
C ALA A 455 -3.58 9.02 24.62
N MET A 456 -4.12 7.91 25.10
CA MET A 456 -3.45 6.63 25.20
C MET A 456 -4.40 5.54 24.69
N ASN A 457 -3.95 4.72 23.74
CA ASN A 457 -4.65 3.57 23.25
C ASN A 457 -3.76 2.34 23.45
N SER A 458 -4.22 1.35 24.21
CA SER A 458 -3.54 0.08 24.42
C SER A 458 -4.48 -1.05 24.06
N SER A 459 -4.05 -1.98 23.21
CA SER A 459 -4.83 -3.16 22.85
C SER A 459 -3.97 -4.41 22.73
N THR A 460 -4.61 -5.55 22.86
CA THR A 460 -3.99 -6.86 22.63
C THR A 460 -4.94 -7.70 21.78
N ARG A 461 -4.57 -8.00 20.55
CA ARG A 461 -5.37 -8.84 19.65
C ARG A 461 -4.88 -10.29 19.69
N PHE A 462 -5.79 -11.21 19.96
CA PHE A 462 -5.58 -12.65 19.92
C PHE A 462 -6.32 -13.23 18.71
N ASN A 463 -5.58 -13.73 17.70
CA ASN A 463 -6.15 -14.36 16.52
C ASN A 463 -6.32 -15.87 16.75
N PHE A 464 -7.55 -16.39 16.68
CA PHE A 464 -7.85 -17.78 17.03
C PHE A 464 -7.86 -18.73 15.84
N ASN A 465 -8.36 -18.31 14.70
CA ASN A 465 -8.50 -19.22 13.56
C ASN A 465 -8.30 -18.45 12.24
N PRO A 466 -7.28 -18.76 11.46
CA PRO A 466 -7.02 -18.10 10.19
C PRO A 466 -8.14 -18.31 9.16
N LYS A 467 -8.87 -19.43 9.22
CA LYS A 467 -9.95 -19.74 8.27
C LYS A 467 -11.22 -18.93 8.54
N THR A 468 -11.61 -18.82 9.81
CA THR A 468 -12.81 -18.02 10.22
C THR A 468 -12.47 -16.59 10.57
N ARG A 469 -11.18 -16.24 10.63
CA ARG A 469 -10.69 -14.89 10.92
C ARG A 469 -11.29 -14.29 12.18
N PHE A 470 -11.44 -15.13 13.20
CA PHE A 470 -11.99 -14.75 14.49
C PHE A 470 -10.88 -14.23 15.41
N PHE A 471 -11.12 -13.08 16.01
CA PHE A 471 -10.20 -12.49 17.00
C PHE A 471 -10.95 -11.98 18.23
N VAL A 472 -10.18 -11.85 19.32
CA VAL A 472 -10.59 -11.20 20.57
C VAL A 472 -9.58 -10.12 20.88
N GLU A 473 -10.03 -8.91 21.17
CA GLU A 473 -9.17 -7.75 21.38
C GLU A 473 -9.61 -6.97 22.62
N PRO A 474 -9.08 -7.30 23.84
CA PRO A 474 -9.17 -6.40 24.97
C PRO A 474 -8.42 -5.10 24.70
N SER A 475 -9.02 -3.97 25.12
CA SER A 475 -8.45 -2.64 24.91
C SER A 475 -8.75 -1.69 26.05
N PHE A 476 -7.85 -0.74 26.22
CA PHE A 476 -7.99 0.41 27.08
C PHE A 476 -7.73 1.68 26.26
N LYS A 477 -8.64 2.68 26.34
CA LYS A 477 -8.48 3.98 25.71
C LYS A 477 -8.66 5.07 26.78
N TYR A 478 -7.80 6.06 26.73
CA TYR A 478 -7.88 7.31 27.47
C TYR A 478 -7.80 8.43 26.46
N ASN A 479 -8.68 9.43 26.58
CA ASN A 479 -8.66 10.63 25.76
C ASN A 479 -8.93 11.85 26.67
N HIS A 480 -8.25 12.94 26.35
CA HIS A 480 -8.53 14.25 26.87
C HIS A 480 -8.59 15.26 25.73
N TRP A 481 -9.68 16.01 25.64
CA TRP A 481 -9.86 17.11 24.69
C TRP A 481 -10.04 18.42 25.46
N ASP A 482 -9.29 19.45 25.05
CA ASP A 482 -9.41 20.79 25.55
C ASP A 482 -9.84 21.73 24.41
N TYR A 483 -11.17 21.93 24.28
CA TYR A 483 -11.75 22.80 23.27
C TYR A 483 -11.56 24.29 23.56
N LEU A 484 -11.03 24.64 24.74
CA LEU A 484 -10.66 26.01 25.12
C LEU A 484 -9.51 26.58 24.29
N SER A 485 -8.64 25.71 23.82
CA SER A 485 -7.38 26.09 23.17
C SER A 485 -7.48 26.23 21.65
N THR A 486 -8.70 26.26 21.09
CA THR A 486 -8.88 26.29 19.63
C THR A 486 -9.03 27.70 19.05
N GLU A 487 -8.48 28.73 19.70
CA GLU A 487 -8.43 30.08 19.15
C GLU A 487 -7.77 30.08 17.76
N ASP A 488 -8.43 30.73 16.80
CA ASP A 488 -7.87 30.90 15.46
C ASP A 488 -6.88 32.08 15.49
N ILE A 489 -5.66 31.89 15.01
CA ILE A 489 -4.63 32.96 14.93
C ILE A 489 -5.14 34.18 14.12
N PHE A 490 -6.17 33.97 13.28
CA PHE A 490 -6.77 34.99 12.43
C PHE A 490 -8.07 35.58 12.96
N ASP A 491 -8.57 35.13 14.11
CA ASP A 491 -9.81 35.61 14.73
C ASP A 491 -9.63 35.82 16.24
N GLU A 492 -9.22 37.01 16.63
CA GLU A 492 -9.07 37.43 18.03
C GLU A 492 -10.40 37.62 18.78
N GLN A 493 -11.57 37.46 18.12
CA GLN A 493 -12.89 37.78 18.70
C GLN A 493 -13.83 36.56 18.85
N SER A 494 -13.34 35.32 18.63
CA SER A 494 -14.19 34.14 18.86
C SER A 494 -14.34 33.92 20.37
N GLU A 495 -15.52 34.27 20.93
CA GLU A 495 -15.93 33.89 22.27
C GLU A 495 -16.04 32.38 22.38
N ALA A 496 -14.96 31.70 22.77
CA ALA A 496 -14.91 30.26 22.85
C ALA A 496 -15.83 29.73 23.95
N MET A 497 -16.60 28.70 23.62
CA MET A 497 -17.26 27.88 24.63
C MET A 497 -16.18 27.08 25.38
N VAL A 498 -16.17 27.21 26.70
CA VAL A 498 -15.29 26.43 27.57
C VAL A 498 -15.78 25.00 27.63
N LEU A 499 -15.05 24.06 27.06
CA LEU A 499 -15.33 22.63 27.19
C LEU A 499 -14.01 21.85 27.31
N GLN A 500 -13.88 21.15 28.43
CA GLN A 500 -12.86 20.14 28.63
C GLN A 500 -13.50 18.78 28.82
N ARG A 501 -13.04 17.78 28.11
CA ARG A 501 -13.56 16.42 28.20
C ARG A 501 -12.44 15.43 28.46
N THR A 502 -12.60 14.61 29.46
CA THR A 502 -11.76 13.45 29.73
C THR A 502 -12.60 12.18 29.67
N ASP A 503 -12.29 11.26 28.77
CA ASP A 503 -12.98 9.99 28.70
C ASP A 503 -12.06 8.79 28.80
N ARG A 504 -12.60 7.69 29.29
CA ARG A 504 -11.90 6.41 29.44
C ARG A 504 -12.82 5.28 29.00
N LYS A 505 -12.24 4.31 28.32
CA LYS A 505 -12.92 3.09 27.85
C LYS A 505 -12.07 1.88 28.19
N LEU A 506 -12.60 0.93 28.93
CA LEU A 506 -12.00 -0.38 29.17
C LEU A 506 -12.95 -1.45 28.65
N GLY A 507 -12.54 -2.24 27.71
CA GLY A 507 -13.43 -3.22 27.09
C GLY A 507 -12.75 -4.29 26.28
N GLY A 508 -13.55 -4.98 25.47
CA GLY A 508 -13.07 -5.99 24.55
C GLY A 508 -13.95 -6.10 23.33
N THR A 509 -13.34 -6.36 22.22
CA THR A 509 -13.95 -6.56 20.91
C THR A 509 -13.83 -8.02 20.49
N LEU A 510 -14.95 -8.62 20.07
CA LEU A 510 -14.97 -9.87 19.33
C LEU A 510 -15.15 -9.51 17.85
N GLY A 511 -14.27 -10.00 17.00
CA GLY A 511 -14.32 -9.70 15.57
C GLY A 511 -14.26 -10.94 14.70
N ILE A 512 -14.96 -10.89 13.57
CA ILE A 512 -14.93 -11.92 12.54
C ILE A 512 -14.82 -11.27 11.16
N GLY A 513 -13.81 -11.69 10.39
CA GLY A 513 -13.63 -11.24 9.01
C GLY A 513 -14.64 -11.90 8.08
N THR A 514 -15.34 -11.10 7.28
CA THR A 514 -16.32 -11.56 6.30
C THR A 514 -15.83 -11.23 4.89
N GLY A 515 -15.59 -12.28 4.05
CA GLY A 515 -15.25 -12.09 2.64
C GLY A 515 -13.87 -11.44 2.36
N GLY A 516 -12.96 -11.37 3.33
CA GLY A 516 -11.60 -10.80 3.17
C GLY A 516 -11.51 -9.27 3.25
N ARG A 517 -12.58 -8.54 2.92
CA ARG A 517 -12.58 -7.07 2.83
C ARG A 517 -13.46 -6.37 3.86
N SER A 518 -14.08 -7.12 4.75
CA SER A 518 -14.98 -6.59 5.75
C SER A 518 -14.86 -7.33 7.07
N VAL A 519 -15.28 -6.68 8.15
CA VAL A 519 -15.27 -7.20 9.50
C VAL A 519 -16.60 -6.90 10.19
N VAL A 520 -17.10 -7.88 10.95
CA VAL A 520 -18.17 -7.69 11.93
C VAL A 520 -17.54 -7.69 13.30
N THR A 521 -17.87 -6.72 14.12
CA THR A 521 -17.35 -6.57 15.48
C THR A 521 -18.47 -6.44 16.50
N LEU A 522 -18.30 -7.07 17.65
CA LEU A 522 -19.11 -6.89 18.86
C LEU A 522 -18.19 -6.37 19.97
N GLU A 523 -18.34 -5.09 20.31
CA GLU A 523 -17.61 -4.45 21.41
C GLU A 523 -18.48 -4.43 22.68
N ASN A 524 -17.88 -4.75 23.82
CA ASN A 524 -18.43 -4.53 25.14
C ASN A 524 -17.43 -3.75 25.99
N SER A 525 -17.85 -2.63 26.55
CA SER A 525 -16.92 -1.75 27.28
C SER A 525 -17.59 -1.05 28.46
N ALA A 526 -16.84 -0.91 29.56
CA ALA A 526 -17.10 0.06 30.59
C ALA A 526 -16.54 1.42 30.15
N VAL A 527 -17.33 2.46 30.27
CA VAL A 527 -17.00 3.82 29.85
C VAL A 527 -17.14 4.79 31.00
N SER A 528 -16.29 5.81 31.02
CA SER A 528 -16.36 6.91 31.99
C SER A 528 -15.98 8.19 31.26
N SER A 529 -16.80 9.24 31.38
CA SER A 529 -16.51 10.57 30.84
C SER A 529 -16.73 11.61 31.92
N THR A 530 -15.83 12.61 32.00
CA THR A 530 -15.99 13.81 32.80
C THR A 530 -15.93 14.99 31.83
N ASP A 531 -16.97 15.82 31.86
CA ASP A 531 -17.10 17.02 31.04
C ASP A 531 -17.21 18.24 31.95
N ASP A 532 -16.29 19.20 31.82
CA ASP A 532 -16.33 20.51 32.43
C ASP A 532 -16.64 21.55 31.34
N PHE A 533 -17.79 22.25 31.45
CA PHE A 533 -18.28 23.10 30.36
C PHE A 533 -19.04 24.36 30.87
N SER A 534 -19.17 25.34 29.98
CA SER A 534 -19.99 26.53 30.19
C SER A 534 -21.30 26.46 29.42
N ASN A 535 -22.35 27.05 29.99
CA ASN A 535 -23.66 27.19 29.31
C ASN A 535 -23.77 28.49 28.48
N ILE A 536 -22.81 29.40 28.60
CA ILE A 536 -22.73 30.67 27.87
C ILE A 536 -21.36 30.84 27.25
N GLU A 537 -21.28 31.65 26.20
CA GLU A 537 -20.01 32.10 25.59
C GLU A 537 -19.38 33.22 26.39
N GLY A 538 -18.04 33.44 26.28
CA GLY A 538 -17.35 34.58 26.88
C GLY A 538 -17.27 34.53 28.42
N VAL A 539 -16.91 33.39 28.99
CA VAL A 539 -16.91 33.14 30.43
C VAL A 539 -15.67 33.73 31.09
N SER A 540 -15.87 34.41 32.24
CA SER A 540 -14.78 34.88 33.11
C SER A 540 -13.93 33.71 33.63
N SER A 541 -12.62 33.93 33.75
CA SER A 541 -11.65 32.94 34.31
C SER A 541 -11.99 32.44 35.71
N ASP A 542 -12.79 33.21 36.45
CA ASP A 542 -13.19 32.88 37.83
C ASP A 542 -14.50 32.12 37.92
N ALA A 543 -15.15 31.83 36.76
CA ALA A 543 -16.42 31.11 36.72
C ALA A 543 -16.23 29.62 37.06
N LEU A 544 -17.12 29.09 37.92
CA LEU A 544 -17.20 27.64 38.14
C LEU A 544 -17.94 27.01 36.94
N LEU A 545 -17.30 26.09 36.27
CA LEU A 545 -17.88 25.35 35.16
C LEU A 545 -18.92 24.34 35.66
N ASP A 546 -19.91 24.04 34.84
CA ASP A 546 -20.77 22.90 35.01
C ASP A 546 -19.97 21.62 34.85
N ARG A 547 -20.24 20.61 35.69
CA ARG A 547 -19.58 19.32 35.61
C ARG A 547 -20.54 18.19 35.39
N LEU A 548 -20.26 17.36 34.40
CA LEU A 548 -21.02 16.15 34.10
C LEU A 548 -20.12 14.93 34.17
N ASP A 549 -20.34 14.08 35.15
CA ASP A 549 -19.69 12.79 35.29
C ASP A 549 -20.60 11.67 34.79
N LEU A 550 -20.19 10.96 33.74
CA LEU A 550 -20.89 9.80 33.18
C LEU A 550 -20.08 8.54 33.45
N LYS A 551 -20.73 7.51 33.99
CA LYS A 551 -20.18 6.17 34.11
C LYS A 551 -21.20 5.16 33.58
N GLY A 552 -20.74 4.26 32.70
CA GLY A 552 -21.68 3.37 32.06
C GLY A 552 -21.07 2.15 31.41
N PHE A 553 -21.96 1.42 30.75
CA PHE A 553 -21.62 0.24 29.98
C PHE A 553 -22.17 0.37 28.56
N LYS A 554 -21.29 0.13 27.57
CA LYS A 554 -21.62 0.21 26.15
C LYS A 554 -21.48 -1.15 25.50
N THR A 555 -22.47 -1.52 24.67
CA THR A 555 -22.39 -2.64 23.73
C THR A 555 -22.58 -2.10 22.31
N LYS A 556 -21.68 -2.40 21.39
CA LYS A 556 -21.72 -1.92 19.99
C LYS A 556 -21.53 -3.12 19.04
N LEU A 557 -22.49 -3.33 18.14
CA LEU A 557 -22.38 -4.26 17.01
C LEU A 557 -22.18 -3.43 15.76
N ALA A 558 -21.10 -3.72 15.02
CA ALA A 558 -20.78 -2.96 13.82
C ALA A 558 -20.31 -3.87 12.67
N TYR A 559 -20.56 -3.41 11.45
CA TYR A 559 -19.99 -3.95 10.22
C TYR A 559 -19.24 -2.84 9.52
N GLU A 560 -18.02 -3.12 9.09
CA GLU A 560 -17.18 -2.20 8.33
C GLU A 560 -16.54 -2.88 7.13
N ARG A 561 -16.56 -2.16 5.99
CA ARG A 561 -15.74 -2.44 4.81
C ARG A 561 -15.03 -1.14 4.45
N ASN A 562 -13.69 -1.18 4.27
CA ASN A 562 -12.90 0.00 4.00
C ASN A 562 -11.76 -0.34 3.02
N SER A 563 -11.83 0.21 1.81
CA SER A 563 -10.83 0.09 0.75
C SER A 563 -10.22 1.44 0.35
N LEU A 564 -10.39 2.47 1.18
CA LEU A 564 -9.79 3.78 0.92
C LEU A 564 -8.25 3.67 0.87
N ASN A 565 -7.65 4.27 -0.15
CA ASN A 565 -6.20 4.22 -0.38
C ASN A 565 -5.38 5.02 0.63
N ASN A 566 -5.94 6.08 1.22
CA ASN A 566 -5.29 6.91 2.23
C ASN A 566 -6.20 7.09 3.45
N LYS A 567 -5.59 7.15 4.64
CA LYS A 567 -6.28 7.38 5.91
C LYS A 567 -6.79 8.81 6.10
N GLN A 568 -6.11 9.77 5.46
CA GLN A 568 -6.53 11.16 5.33
C GLN A 568 -6.31 11.58 3.88
N PHE A 569 -7.23 12.32 3.30
CA PHE A 569 -7.23 12.72 1.89
C PHE A 569 -7.25 11.53 0.89
N PRO A 570 -8.18 10.57 1.01
CA PRO A 570 -8.33 9.50 0.03
C PRO A 570 -8.70 10.04 -1.33
N THR A 571 -8.26 9.35 -2.39
CA THR A 571 -8.54 9.69 -3.80
C THR A 571 -9.27 8.57 -4.53
N VAL A 572 -9.17 7.33 -4.03
CA VAL A 572 -9.79 6.13 -4.59
C VAL A 572 -10.24 5.20 -3.46
N GLY A 573 -11.30 4.47 -3.71
CA GLY A 573 -11.79 3.41 -2.84
C GLY A 573 -13.13 3.74 -2.18
N THR A 574 -13.63 2.79 -1.40
CA THR A 574 -14.95 2.84 -0.78
C THR A 574 -14.84 2.51 0.70
N ARG A 575 -15.55 3.25 1.54
CA ARG A 575 -15.77 2.91 2.93
C ARG A 575 -17.28 2.78 3.18
N PHE A 576 -17.70 1.68 3.76
CA PHE A 576 -19.05 1.47 4.26
C PHE A 576 -18.99 1.06 5.72
N TYR A 577 -19.70 1.75 6.56
CA TYR A 577 -19.83 1.46 7.99
C TYR A 577 -21.29 1.47 8.39
N THR A 578 -21.72 0.51 9.21
CA THR A 578 -23.00 0.54 9.91
C THR A 578 -22.85 -0.06 11.28
N GLY A 579 -23.53 0.53 12.26
CA GLY A 579 -23.44 0.07 13.64
C GLY A 579 -24.69 0.41 14.46
N VAL A 580 -24.93 -0.43 15.46
CA VAL A 580 -25.93 -0.21 16.51
C VAL A 580 -25.23 -0.30 17.85
N SER A 581 -25.41 0.69 18.69
CA SER A 581 -24.92 0.67 20.06
C SER A 581 -26.05 0.86 21.08
N PHE A 582 -25.89 0.19 22.20
CA PHE A 582 -26.68 0.37 23.40
C PHE A 582 -25.81 0.94 24.51
N MET A 583 -26.27 1.94 25.20
CA MET A 583 -25.62 2.59 26.32
C MET A 583 -26.53 2.56 27.55
N HIS A 584 -25.95 2.11 28.68
CA HIS A 584 -26.51 2.29 30.01
C HIS A 584 -25.56 3.15 30.82
N ALA A 585 -25.99 4.29 31.33
CA ALA A 585 -25.14 5.21 32.06
C ALA A 585 -25.82 5.78 33.32
N SER A 586 -25.01 5.91 34.39
CA SER A 586 -25.27 6.77 35.52
C SER A 586 -24.60 8.12 35.23
N ILE A 587 -25.32 9.21 35.48
CA ILE A 587 -24.90 10.57 35.17
C ILE A 587 -25.06 11.39 36.45
N ASP A 588 -23.97 12.01 36.87
CA ASP A 588 -23.95 12.95 37.99
C ASP A 588 -23.66 14.35 37.44
N TYR A 589 -24.59 15.28 37.65
CA TYR A 589 -24.49 16.66 37.17
C TYR A 589 -24.34 17.63 38.34
N THR A 590 -23.32 18.49 38.28
CA THR A 590 -23.10 19.54 39.26
C THR A 590 -23.11 20.89 38.53
N PRO A 591 -24.09 21.76 38.77
CA PRO A 591 -24.19 23.05 38.11
C PRO A 591 -23.11 24.02 38.56
N GLY A 592 -22.51 24.77 37.62
CA GLY A 592 -21.60 25.85 37.81
C GLY A 592 -22.26 27.22 37.72
N THR A 593 -21.47 28.29 37.86
CA THR A 593 -22.00 29.67 37.91
C THR A 593 -22.70 30.16 36.66
N THR A 594 -22.51 29.44 35.50
CA THR A 594 -23.15 29.78 34.24
C THR A 594 -24.50 29.07 34.05
N SER A 595 -24.86 28.17 34.97
CA SER A 595 -26.13 27.43 34.95
C SER A 595 -27.24 28.20 35.66
N VAL A 596 -28.41 28.20 35.09
CA VAL A 596 -29.64 28.68 35.78
C VAL A 596 -29.98 27.85 37.02
N GLN A 597 -29.46 26.65 37.13
CA GLN A 597 -29.67 25.72 38.27
C GLN A 597 -28.66 25.94 39.39
N TYR A 598 -27.70 26.86 39.22
CA TYR A 598 -26.67 27.12 40.22
C TYR A 598 -27.24 27.76 41.47
N ASN A 599 -26.94 27.18 42.62
CA ASN A 599 -27.30 27.72 43.91
C ASN A 599 -26.07 27.78 44.83
N PRO A 600 -25.50 28.96 45.08
CA PRO A 600 -24.27 29.10 45.87
C PRO A 600 -24.46 28.72 47.35
N LEU A 601 -25.71 28.75 47.86
CA LEU A 601 -26.03 28.40 49.25
C LEU A 601 -26.20 26.88 49.44
N ASN A 602 -26.45 26.14 48.38
CA ASN A 602 -26.69 24.70 48.44
C ASN A 602 -26.29 24.06 47.10
N PRO A 603 -24.99 23.81 46.84
CA PRO A 603 -24.57 23.14 45.66
C PRO A 603 -25.08 21.69 45.69
N ILE A 604 -25.97 21.33 44.79
CA ILE A 604 -26.60 19.98 44.69
C ILE A 604 -26.06 19.30 43.45
N THR A 605 -25.56 18.09 43.62
CA THR A 605 -25.28 17.20 42.48
C THR A 605 -26.53 16.38 42.20
N GLU A 606 -27.03 16.45 40.97
CA GLU A 606 -28.16 15.69 40.50
C GLU A 606 -27.72 14.38 39.87
N SER A 607 -28.17 13.25 40.40
CA SER A 607 -27.87 11.93 39.89
C SER A 607 -29.05 11.35 39.11
N SER A 608 -28.78 10.80 37.93
CA SER A 608 -29.75 10.14 37.10
C SER A 608 -29.18 8.90 36.39
N SER A 609 -30.07 8.01 35.97
CA SER A 609 -29.66 6.88 35.12
C SER A 609 -30.42 6.95 33.79
N ARG A 610 -29.72 6.66 32.70
CA ARG A 610 -30.24 6.76 31.35
C ARG A 610 -29.83 5.54 30.52
N ASN A 611 -30.73 5.18 29.59
CA ASN A 611 -30.51 4.16 28.59
C ASN A 611 -30.80 4.76 27.22
N TRP A 612 -29.96 4.50 26.24
CA TRP A 612 -30.27 4.89 24.88
C TRP A 612 -29.63 3.95 23.86
N TYR A 613 -30.23 3.91 22.68
CA TYR A 613 -29.70 3.25 21.50
C TYR A 613 -29.18 4.29 20.50
N LYS A 614 -28.13 3.97 19.77
CA LYS A 614 -27.65 4.76 18.62
C LYS A 614 -27.50 3.83 17.43
N PHE A 615 -28.12 4.18 16.32
CA PHE A 615 -27.88 3.63 15.01
C PHE A 615 -27.00 4.61 14.23
N SER A 616 -26.01 4.11 13.48
CA SER A 616 -25.15 4.91 12.60
C SER A 616 -24.91 4.17 11.29
N LEU A 617 -24.92 4.91 10.19
CA LEU A 617 -24.55 4.42 8.88
C LEU A 617 -23.74 5.52 8.18
N SER A 618 -22.58 5.16 7.63
CA SER A 618 -21.78 6.05 6.77
C SER A 618 -21.28 5.33 5.52
N PHE A 619 -21.24 6.06 4.43
CA PHE A 619 -20.77 5.62 3.14
C PHE A 619 -19.91 6.71 2.52
N ASP A 620 -18.72 6.36 2.08
CA ASP A 620 -17.81 7.21 1.34
C ASP A 620 -17.32 6.44 0.11
N GLU A 621 -17.35 7.09 -1.05
CA GLU A 621 -16.84 6.53 -2.30
C GLU A 621 -16.00 7.58 -3.02
N TYR A 622 -14.88 7.14 -3.58
CA TYR A 622 -14.00 7.92 -4.43
C TYR A 622 -13.72 7.13 -5.70
N THR A 623 -14.10 7.67 -6.84
CA THR A 623 -13.94 7.05 -8.15
C THR A 623 -13.03 7.90 -9.02
N GLU A 624 -11.99 7.31 -9.56
CA GLU A 624 -11.14 7.93 -10.57
C GLU A 624 -11.91 8.01 -11.89
N VAL A 625 -12.16 9.24 -12.35
CA VAL A 625 -12.87 9.51 -13.60
C VAL A 625 -11.89 9.67 -14.76
N THR A 626 -10.74 10.28 -14.49
CA THR A 626 -9.59 10.39 -15.39
C THR A 626 -8.31 10.30 -14.55
N ASN A 627 -7.15 10.08 -15.18
CA ASN A 627 -5.84 10.04 -14.49
C ASN A 627 -5.52 11.30 -13.65
N SER A 628 -6.25 12.39 -13.85
CA SER A 628 -6.04 13.65 -13.13
C SER A 628 -7.24 14.14 -12.34
N TYR A 629 -8.36 13.42 -12.37
CA TYR A 629 -9.58 13.84 -11.69
C TYR A 629 -10.33 12.65 -11.07
N SER A 630 -10.60 12.75 -9.79
CA SER A 630 -11.46 11.82 -9.05
C SER A 630 -12.69 12.56 -8.53
N PHE A 631 -13.83 11.88 -8.55
CA PHE A 631 -15.08 12.33 -7.95
C PHE A 631 -15.41 11.46 -6.75
N GLY A 632 -15.78 12.09 -5.65
CA GLY A 632 -16.24 11.37 -4.46
C GLY A 632 -17.62 11.86 -4.00
N TRP A 633 -18.33 10.98 -3.33
CA TRP A 633 -19.56 11.34 -2.63
C TRP A 633 -19.64 10.62 -1.28
N SER A 634 -20.38 11.19 -0.35
CA SER A 634 -20.60 10.63 0.96
C SER A 634 -22.06 10.73 1.38
N PHE A 635 -22.47 9.77 2.18
CA PHE A 635 -23.76 9.76 2.85
C PHE A 635 -23.57 9.33 4.30
N GLU A 636 -24.19 10.02 5.22
CA GLU A 636 -24.18 9.68 6.64
C GLU A 636 -25.57 9.86 7.25
N THR A 637 -25.96 8.97 8.13
CA THR A 637 -27.15 9.11 8.94
C THR A 637 -26.93 8.53 10.32
N ALA A 638 -27.46 9.18 11.31
CA ALA A 638 -27.51 8.67 12.68
C ALA A 638 -28.90 8.88 13.28
N TYR A 639 -29.24 7.96 14.16
CA TYR A 639 -30.44 8.09 15.00
C TYR A 639 -30.15 7.63 16.42
N SER A 640 -30.44 8.46 17.39
CA SER A 640 -30.29 8.18 18.82
C SER A 640 -31.59 8.35 19.57
N THR A 641 -31.89 7.43 20.49
CA THR A 641 -33.02 7.52 21.40
C THR A 641 -32.71 8.30 22.66
N ILE A 642 -31.57 9.02 22.70
CA ILE A 642 -31.17 9.81 23.86
C ILE A 642 -32.28 10.81 24.24
N GLU A 643 -32.61 10.83 25.51
CA GLU A 643 -33.53 11.79 26.10
C GLU A 643 -32.75 13.00 26.66
N PRO A 644 -33.42 14.17 26.86
CA PRO A 644 -32.76 15.30 27.47
C PRO A 644 -32.08 14.96 28.79
N LEU A 645 -30.85 15.45 28.94
CA LEU A 645 -30.10 15.38 30.19
C LEU A 645 -30.45 16.60 31.08
N ASN A 646 -29.58 16.94 32.01
CA ASN A 646 -29.86 17.97 33.04
C ASN A 646 -30.08 19.37 32.46
N ASN A 647 -29.38 19.73 31.37
CA ASN A 647 -29.58 20.97 30.63
C ASN A 647 -29.38 20.80 29.12
N PHE A 648 -29.57 21.89 28.37
CA PHE A 648 -29.39 21.89 26.91
C PHE A 648 -27.96 21.48 26.52
N ARG A 649 -26.96 22.09 27.13
CA ARG A 649 -25.52 21.86 26.79
C ARG A 649 -25.11 20.44 27.13
N SER A 650 -25.45 19.93 28.31
CA SER A 650 -25.18 18.54 28.69
C SER A 650 -25.79 17.53 27.74
N THR A 651 -26.99 17.81 27.21
CA THR A 651 -27.65 16.95 26.20
C THR A 651 -26.92 16.97 24.87
N MET A 652 -26.45 18.15 24.42
CA MET A 652 -25.71 18.31 23.19
C MET A 652 -24.34 17.57 23.21
N LEU A 653 -23.71 17.47 24.38
CA LEU A 653 -22.41 16.78 24.54
C LEU A 653 -22.47 15.30 24.13
N TYR A 654 -23.60 14.62 24.34
CA TYR A 654 -23.79 13.19 24.03
C TYR A 654 -24.67 12.92 22.80
N THR A 655 -25.08 13.99 22.11
CA THR A 655 -25.84 13.90 20.87
C THR A 655 -24.92 13.58 19.70
N PRO A 656 -25.35 12.70 18.77
CA PRO A 656 -24.55 12.41 17.56
C PRO A 656 -24.17 13.68 16.79
N ALA A 657 -22.92 13.74 16.35
CA ALA A 657 -22.34 14.85 15.60
C ALA A 657 -22.05 14.45 14.17
N PHE A 658 -22.27 15.36 13.21
CA PHE A 658 -21.78 15.26 11.85
C PHE A 658 -20.47 16.02 11.72
N GLU A 659 -19.36 15.29 11.56
CA GLU A 659 -17.99 15.82 11.54
C GLU A 659 -17.26 15.34 10.25
N PRO A 660 -17.69 15.79 9.05
CA PRO A 660 -17.23 15.23 7.77
C PRO A 660 -15.78 15.59 7.41
N MET A 661 -15.28 16.70 7.94
CA MET A 661 -13.90 17.15 7.72
C MET A 661 -13.07 16.83 8.97
N PHE A 662 -11.78 16.57 8.80
CA PHE A 662 -10.88 16.32 9.94
C PHE A 662 -10.83 17.49 10.91
N ASP A 663 -10.92 18.73 10.40
CA ASP A 663 -10.94 19.95 11.21
C ASP A 663 -12.23 20.11 12.03
N SER A 664 -13.37 19.59 11.53
CA SER A 664 -14.65 19.71 12.25
C SER A 664 -14.63 19.02 13.62
N LYS A 665 -13.75 18.00 13.78
CA LYS A 665 -13.53 17.31 15.07
C LYS A 665 -12.82 18.19 16.11
N THR A 666 -12.19 19.29 15.70
CA THR A 666 -11.49 20.22 16.58
C THR A 666 -12.37 21.37 17.10
N TYR A 667 -13.63 21.37 16.67
CA TYR A 667 -14.66 22.31 17.11
C TYR A 667 -15.81 21.56 17.82
N PHE A 668 -16.46 22.23 18.71
CA PHE A 668 -17.73 21.76 19.25
C PHE A 668 -18.87 22.52 18.54
N LEU A 669 -19.43 21.91 17.50
CA LEU A 669 -20.41 22.56 16.61
C LEU A 669 -21.82 22.12 16.95
N ASP A 670 -22.58 22.94 17.67
CA ASP A 670 -23.98 22.67 18.05
C ASP A 670 -24.86 22.46 16.82
N ASN A 671 -24.66 23.28 15.78
CA ASN A 671 -25.48 23.27 14.56
C ASN A 671 -25.36 21.97 13.75
N PHE A 672 -24.31 21.19 13.98
CA PHE A 672 -24.06 19.92 13.31
C PHE A 672 -24.26 18.71 14.24
N ARG A 673 -25.07 18.90 15.30
CA ARG A 673 -25.45 17.83 16.25
C ARG A 673 -26.94 17.64 16.31
N ALA A 674 -27.40 16.40 16.17
CA ALA A 674 -28.82 16.07 16.30
C ALA A 674 -29.03 14.62 16.73
N PRO A 675 -30.06 14.30 17.52
CA PRO A 675 -30.41 12.91 17.82
C PRO A 675 -30.82 12.10 16.58
N GLY A 676 -31.27 12.79 15.50
CA GLY A 676 -31.54 12.14 14.23
C GLY A 676 -31.28 13.08 13.07
N TYR A 677 -30.42 12.63 12.11
CA TYR A 677 -30.08 13.41 10.94
C TYR A 677 -29.79 12.55 9.72
N VAL A 678 -29.82 13.17 8.56
CA VAL A 678 -29.22 12.70 7.31
C VAL A 678 -28.25 13.76 6.82
N ALA A 679 -27.14 13.31 6.26
CA ALA A 679 -26.14 14.18 5.68
C ALA A 679 -25.59 13.58 4.39
N ALA A 680 -25.21 14.44 3.45
CA ALA A 680 -24.61 14.04 2.19
C ALA A 680 -23.50 15.01 1.80
N GLY A 681 -22.52 14.53 1.03
CA GLY A 681 -21.41 15.33 0.56
C GLY A 681 -20.98 14.97 -0.85
N MET A 682 -20.41 15.97 -1.53
CA MET A 682 -19.74 15.82 -2.83
C MET A 682 -18.31 16.31 -2.72
N LYS A 683 -17.41 15.60 -3.41
CA LYS A 683 -15.97 15.83 -3.32
C LYS A 683 -15.39 15.84 -4.74
N HIS A 684 -14.71 16.90 -5.10
CA HIS A 684 -14.04 17.08 -6.36
C HIS A 684 -12.53 17.16 -6.12
N LEU A 685 -11.77 16.28 -6.76
CA LEU A 685 -10.34 16.12 -6.54
C LEU A 685 -9.60 16.18 -7.87
N TRP A 686 -8.68 17.13 -7.99
CA TRP A 686 -7.78 17.24 -9.14
C TRP A 686 -6.36 16.94 -8.72
N GLN A 687 -5.77 15.91 -9.30
CA GLN A 687 -4.34 15.62 -9.19
C GLN A 687 -3.58 16.52 -10.17
N LEU A 688 -2.97 17.57 -9.64
CA LEU A 688 -2.17 18.52 -10.44
C LEU A 688 -0.88 17.88 -10.94
N ASN A 689 -0.31 17.00 -10.14
CA ASN A 689 0.80 16.08 -10.46
C ASN A 689 0.83 14.95 -9.42
N LYS A 690 1.86 14.09 -9.46
CA LYS A 690 2.00 12.92 -8.54
C LYS A 690 1.97 13.27 -7.04
N SER A 691 2.32 14.50 -6.69
CA SER A 691 2.47 14.94 -5.29
C SER A 691 1.44 15.96 -4.85
N PHE A 692 0.77 16.67 -5.78
CA PHE A 692 -0.14 17.77 -5.45
C PHE A 692 -1.58 17.45 -5.84
N ASP A 693 -2.48 17.53 -4.86
CA ASP A 693 -3.92 17.39 -5.03
C ASP A 693 -4.62 18.70 -4.67
N LEU A 694 -5.54 19.15 -5.54
CA LEU A 694 -6.50 20.21 -5.24
C LEU A 694 -7.86 19.56 -4.94
N ARG A 695 -8.48 19.93 -3.82
CA ARG A 695 -9.73 19.33 -3.32
C ARG A 695 -10.77 20.40 -3.04
N PHE A 696 -12.01 20.11 -3.47
CA PHE A 696 -13.21 20.85 -3.05
C PHE A 696 -14.24 19.88 -2.52
N GLU A 697 -14.65 20.08 -1.28
CA GLU A 697 -15.61 19.23 -0.60
C GLU A 697 -16.76 20.08 -0.05
N MET A 698 -17.99 19.66 -0.28
CA MET A 698 -19.19 20.33 0.19
C MET A 698 -20.12 19.31 0.83
N TYR A 699 -20.72 19.71 1.95
CA TYR A 699 -21.59 18.84 2.73
C TYR A 699 -22.84 19.58 3.17
N ALA A 700 -23.95 18.83 3.20
CA ALA A 700 -25.23 19.27 3.73
C ALA A 700 -25.66 18.35 4.86
N PHE A 701 -26.07 18.92 5.98
CA PHE A 701 -26.58 18.24 7.16
C PHE A 701 -28.03 18.66 7.41
N ALA A 702 -28.94 17.71 7.48
CA ALA A 702 -30.35 17.95 7.68
C ALA A 702 -30.86 17.13 8.87
N PRO A 703 -31.09 17.77 10.05
CA PRO A 703 -31.67 17.09 11.19
C PRO A 703 -33.17 16.87 10.99
N PHE A 704 -33.67 15.65 11.27
CA PHE A 704 -35.07 15.31 11.31
C PHE A 704 -35.60 15.09 12.75
N ARG A 705 -34.70 15.07 13.72
CA ARG A 705 -34.92 15.12 15.15
C ARG A 705 -33.85 16.02 15.74
N SER A 706 -34.25 17.16 16.30
CA SER A 706 -33.35 18.20 16.81
C SER A 706 -33.52 18.41 18.31
N ILE A 707 -32.54 19.06 18.93
CA ILE A 707 -32.60 19.54 20.32
C ILE A 707 -32.60 21.06 20.25
N GLU A 708 -33.53 21.68 21.01
CA GLU A 708 -33.62 23.13 21.16
C GLU A 708 -33.58 23.53 22.62
N ASP A 709 -33.01 24.70 22.89
CA ASP A 709 -33.12 25.34 24.22
C ASP A 709 -34.51 25.97 24.34
N ASN A 710 -35.21 25.68 25.40
CA ASN A 710 -36.53 26.28 25.68
C ASN A 710 -36.45 27.72 26.22
N GLY A 711 -35.27 28.34 26.23
CA GLY A 711 -34.96 29.67 26.77
C GLY A 711 -34.61 29.68 28.26
N ASN A 712 -34.58 28.51 28.91
CA ASN A 712 -34.19 28.33 30.32
C ASN A 712 -33.03 27.34 30.48
N GLN A 713 -32.18 27.19 29.42
CA GLN A 713 -31.10 26.21 29.35
C GLN A 713 -31.59 24.74 29.44
N LEU A 714 -32.88 24.46 29.24
CA LEU A 714 -33.39 23.09 29.24
C LEU A 714 -33.61 22.58 27.82
N ALA A 715 -33.14 21.36 27.59
CA ALA A 715 -33.25 20.71 26.27
C ALA A 715 -34.71 20.27 26.00
N GLN A 716 -35.17 20.55 24.79
CA GLN A 716 -36.44 20.03 24.24
C GLN A 716 -36.15 19.34 22.91
N ILE A 717 -36.65 18.10 22.77
CA ILE A 717 -36.54 17.37 21.50
C ILE A 717 -37.71 17.78 20.60
N GLN A 718 -37.36 18.12 19.35
CA GLN A 718 -38.34 18.39 18.31
C GLN A 718 -38.18 17.39 17.16
N SER A 719 -39.33 16.93 16.63
CA SER A 719 -39.37 16.03 15.47
C SER A 719 -39.80 16.79 14.21
N GLY A 720 -39.20 16.47 13.10
CA GLY A 720 -39.45 17.10 11.80
C GLY A 720 -38.13 17.62 11.20
N PHE A 721 -38.08 17.68 9.89
CA PHE A 721 -36.88 18.22 9.19
C PHE A 721 -36.76 19.73 9.51
N LYS A 722 -35.53 20.11 9.85
CA LYS A 722 -35.09 21.49 9.97
C LYS A 722 -34.31 21.91 8.71
N ASP A 723 -34.12 23.22 8.56
CA ASP A 723 -33.32 23.76 7.48
C ASP A 723 -31.92 23.15 7.47
N PRO A 724 -31.42 22.73 6.30
CA PRO A 724 -30.13 22.10 6.22
C PRO A 724 -29.00 23.07 6.55
N GLN A 725 -27.97 22.58 7.23
CA GLN A 725 -26.75 23.30 7.51
C GLN A 725 -25.68 22.86 6.51
N PHE A 726 -24.79 23.78 6.12
CA PHE A 726 -23.77 23.55 5.11
C PHE A 726 -22.37 23.73 5.68
N THR A 727 -21.47 22.88 5.26
CA THR A 727 -20.04 23.00 5.54
C THR A 727 -19.23 22.54 4.33
N GLY A 728 -18.00 22.98 4.22
CA GLY A 728 -17.17 22.61 3.08
C GLY A 728 -15.71 23.02 3.25
N MET A 729 -14.88 22.54 2.35
CA MET A 729 -13.44 22.74 2.37
C MET A 729 -12.90 22.94 0.95
N ALA A 730 -11.96 23.87 0.80
CA ALA A 730 -11.02 23.91 -0.31
C ALA A 730 -9.62 23.62 0.24
N ALA A 731 -8.92 22.67 -0.33
CA ALA A 731 -7.60 22.27 0.15
C ALA A 731 -6.60 22.04 -0.99
N LEU A 732 -5.38 22.52 -0.81
CA LEU A 732 -4.21 22.11 -1.57
C LEU A 732 -3.41 21.15 -0.68
N VAL A 733 -3.19 19.92 -1.16
CA VAL A 733 -2.50 18.87 -0.42
C VAL A 733 -1.23 18.49 -1.18
N TYR A 734 -0.09 18.56 -0.51
CA TYR A 734 1.19 18.07 -0.99
C TYR A 734 1.52 16.76 -0.27
N ASN A 735 1.45 15.66 -0.98
CA ASN A 735 1.73 14.32 -0.46
C ASN A 735 3.25 14.10 -0.42
N THR A 736 3.82 14.00 0.77
CA THR A 736 5.23 13.67 0.99
C THR A 736 5.39 12.25 1.51
N VAL A 737 6.59 11.70 1.44
CA VAL A 737 6.92 10.37 2.00
C VAL A 737 6.75 10.30 3.52
N VAL A 738 6.76 11.43 4.20
CA VAL A 738 6.61 11.54 5.66
C VAL A 738 5.28 12.17 6.08
N GLY A 739 4.25 12.08 5.22
CA GLY A 739 2.89 12.59 5.49
C GLY A 739 2.51 13.82 4.69
N PRO A 740 1.22 14.19 4.68
CA PRO A 740 0.71 15.30 3.88
C PRO A 740 1.05 16.65 4.49
N VAL A 741 1.40 17.62 3.64
CA VAL A 741 1.35 19.04 3.91
C VAL A 741 0.09 19.59 3.30
N SER A 742 -0.74 20.31 4.03
CA SER A 742 -1.98 20.85 3.48
C SER A 742 -2.22 22.30 3.85
N ALA A 743 -2.75 23.07 2.89
CA ALA A 743 -3.31 24.40 3.08
C ALA A 743 -4.81 24.30 2.84
N ARG A 744 -5.61 24.66 3.84
CA ARG A 744 -7.06 24.47 3.83
C ARG A 744 -7.79 25.76 4.13
N ILE A 745 -8.90 25.98 3.43
CA ILE A 745 -9.89 27.01 3.72
C ILE A 745 -11.19 26.27 4.02
N ASN A 746 -11.67 26.37 5.22
CA ASN A 746 -12.89 25.71 5.68
C ASN A 746 -14.02 26.72 5.80
N TYR A 747 -15.19 26.34 5.32
CA TYR A 747 -16.44 27.04 5.56
C TYR A 747 -17.30 26.19 6.50
N ILE A 748 -17.69 26.77 7.65
CA ILE A 748 -18.59 26.14 8.61
C ILE A 748 -19.72 27.14 8.85
N GLN A 749 -20.96 26.77 8.53
CA GLN A 749 -22.11 27.61 8.79
C GLN A 749 -22.32 27.75 10.30
N LYS A 750 -21.91 28.88 10.84
CA LYS A 750 -22.04 29.25 12.26
C LYS A 750 -22.25 30.76 12.37
N ASN A 751 -22.70 31.22 13.51
CA ASN A 751 -23.06 32.64 13.73
C ASN A 751 -21.86 33.57 13.77
N SER A 752 -20.68 33.08 14.14
CA SER A 752 -19.41 33.84 14.21
C SER A 752 -18.37 33.20 13.28
N ALA A 753 -17.55 34.00 12.62
CA ALA A 753 -16.41 33.60 11.82
C ALA A 753 -16.58 32.27 11.02
N PRO A 754 -17.40 32.26 9.92
CA PRO A 754 -17.69 31.01 9.20
C PRO A 754 -16.53 30.47 8.37
N ILE A 755 -15.47 31.24 8.15
CA ILE A 755 -14.33 30.87 7.35
C ILE A 755 -13.10 30.72 8.26
N GLY A 756 -12.47 29.54 8.20
CA GLY A 756 -11.20 29.28 8.88
C GLY A 756 -10.11 28.92 7.88
N ILE A 757 -8.86 29.28 8.17
CA ILE A 757 -7.69 28.94 7.37
C ILE A 757 -6.78 28.10 8.25
N MET A 758 -6.25 26.98 7.71
CA MET A 758 -5.32 26.12 8.41
C MET A 758 -4.22 25.62 7.48
N LEU A 759 -2.97 25.79 7.90
CA LEU A 759 -1.83 25.09 7.33
C LEU A 759 -1.45 23.97 8.29
N SER A 760 -1.20 22.79 7.76
CA SER A 760 -0.77 21.66 8.59
C SER A 760 0.17 20.71 7.86
N PHE A 761 1.01 20.04 8.66
CA PHE A 761 1.84 18.91 8.26
C PHE A 761 1.48 17.70 9.13
N GLY A 762 1.37 16.52 8.49
CA GLY A 762 1.03 15.27 9.15
C GLY A 762 -0.48 15.00 9.20
N TYR A 763 -0.87 14.06 10.07
CA TYR A 763 -2.24 13.54 10.12
C TYR A 763 -2.99 14.03 11.35
N LEU A 764 -4.15 14.61 11.14
CA LEU A 764 -5.07 15.06 12.19
C LEU A 764 -6.10 13.95 12.44
N ILE A 765 -5.72 12.94 13.22
CA ILE A 765 -6.54 11.76 13.52
C ILE A 765 -6.65 11.60 15.02
N PHE A 766 -7.88 11.47 15.51
CA PHE A 766 -8.23 11.33 16.92
C PHE A 766 -8.92 9.99 17.17
N ASN A 767 -8.80 9.44 18.38
CA ASN A 767 -9.59 8.28 18.78
C ASN A 767 -11.09 8.59 18.77
N GLU A 768 -11.92 7.56 18.60
CA GLU A 768 -13.35 7.63 18.87
C GLU A 768 -13.61 7.98 20.34
N LYS A 769 -14.57 8.86 20.62
CA LYS A 769 -14.99 9.15 22.00
C LYS A 769 -15.59 7.91 22.65
N SER A 770 -15.43 7.75 23.96
CA SER A 770 -15.75 6.47 24.64
C SER A 770 -17.21 6.05 24.52
N TYR A 771 -18.14 7.01 24.41
CA TYR A 771 -19.58 6.78 24.29
C TYR A 771 -20.06 6.57 22.83
N GLU A 772 -19.26 6.91 21.83
CA GLU A 772 -19.53 6.70 20.40
C GLU A 772 -19.27 5.27 19.98
#